data_515beb7f33ad970d12f37c7bcf96b94c
#
_entry.id   515beb7f33ad970d12f37c7bcf96b94c
#
_cell.length_a   1.000
_cell.length_b   1.000
_cell.length_c   1.000
_cell.angle_alpha   90.00
_cell.angle_beta   90.00
_cell.angle_gamma   90.00
#
_symmetry.space_group_name_H-M   'P 1'
#
loop_
_entity.id
_entity.type
_entity.pdbx_description
1 polymer ?
#
loop_
_entity_poly.entity_id
_entity_poly.type
_entity_poly.pdbx_seq_one_letter_code
_entity_poly.pdbx_strand_id
1 'polypeptide(L)'
;MEKRIISLFLVSFFFCVHGMRAQDIKPNLSWGKPTEQELQMTEYPADKDADAVVLCHNTTVYYVYQDDGFKLMYEVKNRLKVLKPEGNRVADGKIVLIDSETSRGTRESVNGLKATAYNMENGKVVKTKMEKSMINEERLDKNQKVVKFSVPQVKVGTVIEYEYTITSDYFYYIRDWNAQQDIPVLYAKYHTTIPKWFVFNFEERGKTTFEKKTENGSTTAILRGASEQIDATVRTFTGRNLPALKGDDYVWCPQDYGSKIIAELSAIYIPGEVRKTYTSTWNDIDEQLIGDNDFGGRLKKGSPLKEEIAAAGIPAIADKKERAAAVWKLLKSKVRWNGEYSLWGKSAEKVLKEGTGDNADINFIYINMLKDAGLDAWPIVMSTRTHGMLPLSHASIKYLNTFVVGIVTDDEGLTYFDSSAEDGYLDVLPANLLVSRARLITKEKNDTWINLQEKARGRENTTIDVTLDESGKLKGVQERLLLEESAAALRRSWRQAKDSVEMINKMQEKNGIEIESYQLEKRNEFSPDVKETIHFSKQCNVAGETIYMNPFIIPQLPKSPFTSEERLLPVEFPYKQRDVVNVNITLPEGYVVEDLPKSAVLKLDGITARITYINEGNTLKMQYQLNVTKTLFALEEYNDLKEFFDKLAESNNVTITIKKA
;
A
#
# COMPACT_ATOMS: atom_id res chain seq x y z
N MET A 1 92.20 6.32 -0.09
CA MET A 1 91.00 5.57 -0.54
C MET A 1 89.84 6.08 0.25
N GLU A 2 89.14 7.09 -0.30
CA GLU A 2 88.00 7.77 0.32
C GLU A 2 86.73 7.02 -0.01
N LYS A 3 85.98 6.66 1.00
CA LYS A 3 84.60 6.15 0.86
C LYS A 3 83.60 7.33 0.96
N ARG A 4 83.04 7.70 -0.14
CA ARG A 4 81.88 8.64 -0.20
C ARG A 4 80.67 7.94 0.29
N ILE A 5 80.05 8.45 1.37
CA ILE A 5 78.74 8.09 1.89
C ILE A 5 77.73 9.01 1.20
N ILE A 6 76.81 8.42 0.37
CA ILE A 6 75.65 9.13 -0.20
C ILE A 6 74.53 8.97 0.77
N SER A 7 74.19 10.08 1.44
CA SER A 7 72.92 10.18 2.25
C SER A 7 71.71 10.38 1.35
N LEU A 8 70.85 9.40 1.30
CA LEU A 8 69.56 9.47 0.64
C LEU A 8 68.53 10.12 1.61
N PHE A 9 68.17 11.37 1.33
CA PHE A 9 67.02 12.02 2.02
C PHE A 9 65.72 11.47 1.47
N LEU A 10 65.04 10.60 2.24
CA LEU A 10 63.65 10.21 2.01
C LEU A 10 62.75 11.33 2.53
N VAL A 11 62.21 12.14 1.63
CA VAL A 11 61.13 13.08 1.95
C VAL A 11 59.81 12.27 2.01
N SER A 12 59.37 11.94 3.24
CA SER A 12 58.04 11.38 3.50
C SER A 12 57.00 12.46 3.32
N PHE A 13 56.31 12.44 2.19
CA PHE A 13 55.07 13.21 2.01
C PHE A 13 53.97 12.55 2.86
N PHE A 14 53.74 13.08 4.05
CA PHE A 14 52.52 12.78 4.82
C PHE A 14 51.35 13.43 4.10
N PHE A 15 50.64 12.66 3.28
CA PHE A 15 49.27 13.03 2.90
C PHE A 15 48.41 12.97 4.18
N CYS A 16 48.20 14.10 4.83
CA CYS A 16 47.09 14.26 5.76
C CYS A 16 45.83 14.10 4.97
N VAL A 17 45.30 12.87 4.91
CA VAL A 17 43.90 12.63 4.57
C VAL A 17 43.08 13.23 5.73
N HIS A 18 42.78 14.50 5.63
CA HIS A 18 41.68 15.08 6.41
C HIS A 18 40.43 14.36 5.95
N GLY A 19 40.02 13.34 6.69
CA GLY A 19 38.64 12.83 6.58
C GLY A 19 37.73 14.05 6.72
N MET A 20 37.11 14.49 5.61
CA MET A 20 36.02 15.42 5.65
C MET A 20 34.95 14.75 6.52
N ARG A 21 34.89 15.13 7.80
CA ARG A 21 33.68 14.91 8.61
C ARG A 21 32.57 15.59 7.83
N ALA A 22 31.52 14.85 7.49
CA ALA A 22 30.31 15.39 6.91
C ALA A 22 29.95 16.65 7.73
N GLN A 23 30.01 17.82 7.09
CA GLN A 23 29.73 19.08 7.75
C GLN A 23 28.26 18.99 8.17
N ASP A 24 27.96 19.00 9.46
CA ASP A 24 26.58 18.99 9.96
C ASP A 24 25.86 20.19 9.36
N ILE A 25 24.97 19.93 8.42
CA ILE A 25 24.17 20.97 7.78
C ILE A 25 23.24 21.52 8.85
N LYS A 26 23.44 22.78 9.24
CA LYS A 26 22.57 23.44 10.20
C LYS A 26 21.27 23.85 9.50
N PRO A 27 20.10 23.52 10.07
CA PRO A 27 18.82 23.95 9.49
C PRO A 27 18.70 25.49 9.53
N ASN A 28 18.38 26.05 8.37
CA ASN A 28 18.11 27.48 8.25
C ASN A 28 16.60 27.74 8.49
N LEU A 29 16.28 28.41 9.58
CA LEU A 29 14.91 28.73 9.96
C LEU A 29 14.43 30.10 9.44
N SER A 30 15.31 30.88 8.77
CA SER A 30 14.97 32.17 8.17
C SER A 30 14.21 31.96 6.86
N TRP A 31 13.00 32.48 6.76
CA TRP A 31 12.13 32.34 5.60
C TRP A 31 12.42 33.40 4.52
N GLY A 32 12.31 33.02 3.24
CA GLY A 32 12.58 33.91 2.10
C GLY A 32 14.06 34.19 1.82
N LYS A 33 14.97 33.54 2.54
CA LYS A 33 16.42 33.75 2.47
C LYS A 33 17.17 32.40 2.55
N PRO A 34 17.17 31.59 1.47
CA PRO A 34 18.03 30.41 1.41
C PRO A 34 19.50 30.80 1.61
N THR A 35 20.23 29.99 2.36
CA THR A 35 21.67 30.20 2.57
C THR A 35 22.48 29.82 1.32
N GLU A 36 23.70 30.28 1.24
CA GLU A 36 24.62 29.90 0.16
C GLU A 36 24.88 28.39 0.19
N GLN A 37 25.01 27.79 1.38
CA GLN A 37 25.15 26.34 1.55
C GLN A 37 23.95 25.57 0.97
N GLU A 38 22.72 26.02 1.20
CA GLU A 38 21.51 25.40 0.63
C GLU A 38 21.46 25.55 -0.89
N LEU A 39 21.87 26.69 -1.42
CA LEU A 39 21.88 26.96 -2.86
C LEU A 39 22.94 26.17 -3.60
N GLN A 40 24.13 25.99 -3.01
CA GLN A 40 25.27 25.28 -3.60
C GLN A 40 25.26 23.76 -3.34
N MET A 41 24.35 23.26 -2.51
CA MET A 41 24.20 21.84 -2.20
C MET A 41 23.97 21.04 -3.51
N THR A 42 24.81 20.04 -3.78
CA THR A 42 24.70 19.13 -4.93
C THR A 42 24.34 17.69 -4.52
N GLU A 43 24.56 17.33 -3.26
CA GLU A 43 24.21 16.04 -2.68
C GLU A 43 23.77 16.22 -1.22
N TYR A 44 22.96 15.30 -0.70
CA TYR A 44 22.63 15.26 0.72
C TYR A 44 23.53 14.25 1.43
N PRO A 45 24.37 14.66 2.39
CA PRO A 45 25.40 13.77 2.97
C PRO A 45 24.86 12.52 3.67
N ALA A 46 23.63 12.58 4.22
CA ALA A 46 23.00 11.45 4.90
C ALA A 46 22.33 10.46 3.91
N ASP A 47 22.05 10.89 2.66
CA ASP A 47 21.52 10.03 1.58
C ASP A 47 22.00 10.61 0.24
N LYS A 48 23.13 10.11 -0.26
CA LYS A 48 23.75 10.57 -1.53
C LYS A 48 22.93 10.21 -2.76
N ASP A 49 22.01 9.26 -2.62
CA ASP A 49 21.11 8.83 -3.69
C ASP A 49 19.82 9.63 -3.74
N ALA A 50 19.58 10.48 -2.75
CA ALA A 50 18.41 11.34 -2.73
C ALA A 50 18.31 12.21 -3.98
N ASP A 51 17.13 12.24 -4.57
CA ASP A 51 16.79 13.09 -5.73
C ASP A 51 16.40 14.51 -5.29
N ALA A 52 15.87 14.64 -4.08
CA ALA A 52 15.55 15.90 -3.41
C ALA A 52 15.65 15.71 -1.89
N VAL A 53 15.70 16.81 -1.13
CA VAL A 53 15.69 16.79 0.33
C VAL A 53 14.81 17.92 0.88
N VAL A 54 14.03 17.63 1.91
CA VAL A 54 13.33 18.65 2.71
C VAL A 54 14.33 19.27 3.67
N LEU A 55 14.72 20.51 3.45
CA LEU A 55 15.63 21.25 4.31
C LEU A 55 14.94 21.72 5.60
N CYS A 56 13.64 22.08 5.50
CA CYS A 56 12.86 22.52 6.63
C CYS A 56 11.38 22.23 6.40
N HIS A 57 10.75 21.49 7.32
CA HIS A 57 9.32 21.22 7.37
C HIS A 57 8.76 21.72 8.70
N ASN A 58 8.10 22.87 8.69
CA ASN A 58 7.52 23.49 9.87
C ASN A 58 6.00 23.50 9.78
N THR A 59 5.34 22.99 10.82
CA THR A 59 3.90 23.08 11.00
C THR A 59 3.59 23.69 12.36
N THR A 60 2.79 24.76 12.37
CA THR A 60 2.27 25.37 13.60
C THR A 60 0.76 25.19 13.63
N VAL A 61 0.24 24.69 14.76
CA VAL A 61 -1.18 24.43 14.96
C VAL A 61 -1.67 25.24 16.15
N TYR A 62 -2.74 26.01 15.96
CA TYR A 62 -3.33 26.82 17.02
C TYR A 62 -4.82 27.03 16.81
N TYR A 63 -5.50 27.41 17.86
CA TYR A 63 -6.93 27.72 17.82
C TYR A 63 -7.17 29.21 17.69
N VAL A 64 -8.18 29.54 16.89
CA VAL A 64 -8.79 30.88 16.85
C VAL A 64 -10.25 30.71 17.23
N TYR A 65 -10.73 31.58 18.12
CA TYR A 65 -12.15 31.68 18.45
C TYR A 65 -12.70 33.01 17.94
N GLN A 66 -13.77 32.89 17.17
CA GLN A 66 -14.54 34.02 16.65
C GLN A 66 -16.02 33.80 17.00
N ASP A 67 -16.87 34.77 16.73
CA ASP A 67 -18.28 34.76 17.12
C ASP A 67 -19.08 33.54 16.64
N ASP A 68 -18.60 32.86 15.62
CA ASP A 68 -19.15 31.63 15.02
C ASP A 68 -18.57 30.32 15.60
N GLY A 69 -17.60 30.39 16.54
CA GLY A 69 -17.02 29.24 17.22
C GLY A 69 -15.51 29.07 17.03
N PHE A 70 -14.99 27.91 17.46
CA PHE A 70 -13.59 27.58 17.36
C PHE A 70 -13.23 27.15 15.94
N LYS A 71 -12.09 27.67 15.46
CA LYS A 71 -11.43 27.22 14.24
C LYS A 71 -10.02 26.76 14.55
N LEU A 72 -9.58 25.72 13.88
CA LEU A 72 -8.25 25.18 13.99
C LEU A 72 -7.40 25.67 12.81
N MET A 73 -6.25 26.24 13.11
CA MET A 73 -5.35 26.83 12.12
C MET A 73 -4.09 25.97 11.98
N TYR A 74 -3.68 25.68 10.74
CA TYR A 74 -2.41 25.00 10.44
C TYR A 74 -1.59 25.91 9.54
N GLU A 75 -0.53 26.49 10.07
CA GLU A 75 0.47 27.20 9.27
C GLU A 75 1.58 26.22 8.88
N VAL A 76 1.74 26.02 7.59
CA VAL A 76 2.73 25.09 7.02
C VAL A 76 3.76 25.86 6.21
N LYS A 77 5.04 25.59 6.46
CA LYS A 77 6.19 26.15 5.74
C LYS A 77 7.16 25.05 5.38
N ASN A 78 7.46 24.94 4.10
CA ASN A 78 8.39 23.93 3.58
C ASN A 78 9.47 24.58 2.74
N ARG A 79 10.73 24.14 2.96
CA ARG A 79 11.87 24.42 2.10
C ARG A 79 12.47 23.12 1.62
N LEU A 80 12.64 22.99 0.30
CA LEU A 80 13.15 21.79 -0.35
C LEU A 80 14.35 22.14 -1.23
N LYS A 81 15.21 21.16 -1.49
CA LYS A 81 16.31 21.25 -2.44
C LYS A 81 16.18 20.14 -3.46
N VAL A 82 16.26 20.48 -4.73
CA VAL A 82 16.32 19.51 -5.84
C VAL A 82 17.78 19.17 -6.09
N LEU A 83 18.11 17.87 -6.08
CA LEU A 83 19.46 17.35 -6.20
C LEU A 83 19.71 16.63 -7.53
N LYS A 84 18.71 15.91 -8.04
CA LYS A 84 18.76 15.13 -9.30
C LYS A 84 17.53 15.46 -10.17
N PRO A 85 17.54 15.13 -11.48
CA PRO A 85 16.40 15.42 -12.38
C PRO A 85 15.06 14.84 -11.91
N GLU A 86 15.09 13.63 -11.32
CA GLU A 86 13.91 12.95 -10.79
C GLU A 86 13.28 13.73 -9.62
N GLY A 87 14.08 14.51 -8.89
CA GLY A 87 13.63 15.39 -7.81
C GLY A 87 12.78 16.58 -8.29
N ASN A 88 12.71 16.86 -9.58
CA ASN A 88 11.85 17.94 -10.09
C ASN A 88 10.37 17.74 -9.74
N ARG A 89 9.95 16.50 -9.43
CA ARG A 89 8.60 16.18 -8.98
C ARG A 89 8.16 16.94 -7.72
N VAL A 90 9.09 17.40 -6.89
CA VAL A 90 8.76 18.18 -5.68
C VAL A 90 8.30 19.62 -5.99
N ALA A 91 8.33 20.02 -7.26
CA ALA A 91 7.70 21.27 -7.73
C ALA A 91 6.17 21.23 -7.60
N ASP A 92 5.58 20.03 -7.66
CA ASP A 92 4.14 19.84 -7.63
C ASP A 92 3.67 19.50 -6.21
N GLY A 93 2.83 20.36 -5.64
CA GLY A 93 2.27 20.18 -4.31
C GLY A 93 0.79 19.83 -4.33
N LYS A 94 0.35 19.09 -3.32
CA LYS A 94 -1.07 18.72 -3.11
C LYS A 94 -1.47 18.95 -1.66
N ILE A 95 -2.60 19.61 -1.46
CA ILE A 95 -3.18 19.87 -0.13
C ILE A 95 -4.60 19.30 -0.13
N VAL A 96 -4.80 18.18 0.55
CA VAL A 96 -6.13 17.55 0.68
C VAL A 96 -6.88 18.23 1.82
N LEU A 97 -8.13 18.60 1.57
CA LEU A 97 -9.01 19.30 2.49
C LEU A 97 -10.30 18.52 2.71
N ILE A 98 -10.80 18.53 3.94
CA ILE A 98 -12.12 17.98 4.27
C ILE A 98 -13.18 19.02 3.85
N ASP A 99 -14.07 18.60 2.94
CA ASP A 99 -15.14 19.46 2.39
C ASP A 99 -16.32 18.57 2.01
N SER A 100 -17.14 18.21 3.01
CA SER A 100 -18.27 17.31 2.80
C SER A 100 -19.46 18.01 2.15
N GLU A 101 -19.99 17.46 1.07
CA GLU A 101 -21.21 17.96 0.40
C GLU A 101 -22.45 17.91 1.27
N THR A 102 -22.47 17.01 2.28
CA THR A 102 -23.58 16.84 3.21
C THR A 102 -23.50 17.72 4.45
N SER A 103 -22.31 18.22 4.79
CA SER A 103 -22.08 19.10 5.95
C SER A 103 -22.36 20.56 5.58
N ARG A 104 -23.53 21.06 5.97
CA ARG A 104 -23.87 22.49 5.76
C ARG A 104 -22.93 23.40 6.55
N GLY A 105 -21.90 23.95 5.87
CA GLY A 105 -21.02 24.99 6.38
C GLY A 105 -19.74 24.54 7.08
N THR A 106 -19.59 23.27 7.45
CA THR A 106 -18.35 22.78 8.10
C THR A 106 -17.36 22.29 7.04
N ARG A 107 -16.22 22.96 6.91
CA ARG A 107 -15.24 22.69 5.85
C ARG A 107 -13.83 23.12 6.26
N GLU A 108 -12.89 22.71 5.44
CA GLU A 108 -11.52 23.26 5.46
C GLU A 108 -11.26 24.13 4.24
N SER A 109 -10.42 25.12 4.41
CA SER A 109 -9.98 26.01 3.32
C SER A 109 -8.49 26.29 3.42
N VAL A 110 -7.84 26.51 2.27
CA VAL A 110 -6.44 26.95 2.17
C VAL A 110 -6.41 28.44 1.87
N ASN A 111 -5.58 29.14 2.65
CA ASN A 111 -5.37 30.58 2.52
C ASN A 111 -3.87 30.88 2.41
N GLY A 112 -3.53 31.95 1.70
CA GLY A 112 -2.17 32.47 1.65
C GLY A 112 -1.14 31.54 0.99
N LEU A 113 -1.57 30.58 0.15
CA LEU A 113 -0.66 29.69 -0.57
C LEU A 113 0.27 30.50 -1.49
N LYS A 114 1.56 30.41 -1.20
CA LYS A 114 2.65 31.05 -1.96
C LYS A 114 3.78 30.07 -2.12
N ALA A 115 4.46 30.14 -3.27
CA ALA A 115 5.68 29.39 -3.50
C ALA A 115 6.69 30.24 -4.28
N THR A 116 7.99 29.96 -4.07
CA THR A 116 9.09 30.65 -4.72
C THR A 116 10.21 29.66 -5.03
N ALA A 117 10.66 29.62 -6.26
CA ALA A 117 11.88 28.93 -6.68
C ALA A 117 13.07 29.89 -6.60
N TYR A 118 14.19 29.41 -6.06
CA TYR A 118 15.46 30.13 -5.98
C TYR A 118 16.50 29.37 -6.78
N ASN A 119 16.98 30.01 -7.86
CA ASN A 119 17.98 29.43 -8.74
C ASN A 119 19.27 30.26 -8.67
N MET A 120 20.43 29.60 -8.72
CA MET A 120 21.71 30.26 -8.89
C MET A 120 22.00 30.43 -10.39
N GLU A 121 22.06 31.67 -10.87
CA GLU A 121 22.33 32.00 -12.28
C GLU A 121 23.43 33.06 -12.35
N ASN A 122 24.54 32.74 -13.03
CA ASN A 122 25.70 33.63 -13.17
C ASN A 122 26.18 34.20 -11.81
N GLY A 123 26.20 33.35 -10.75
CA GLY A 123 26.63 33.74 -9.42
C GLY A 123 25.63 34.62 -8.64
N LYS A 124 24.41 34.80 -9.15
CA LYS A 124 23.33 35.57 -8.50
C LYS A 124 22.11 34.68 -8.24
N VAL A 125 21.41 34.99 -7.17
CA VAL A 125 20.16 34.30 -6.82
C VAL A 125 19.01 34.91 -7.60
N VAL A 126 18.41 34.14 -8.49
CA VAL A 126 17.19 34.48 -9.23
C VAL A 126 15.99 33.90 -8.51
N LYS A 127 14.97 34.73 -8.24
CA LYS A 127 13.75 34.34 -7.55
C LYS A 127 12.57 34.33 -8.52
N THR A 128 11.90 33.20 -8.65
CA THR A 128 10.68 33.07 -9.47
C THR A 128 9.51 32.70 -8.56
N LYS A 129 8.52 33.58 -8.50
CA LYS A 129 7.31 33.37 -7.67
C LYS A 129 6.27 32.60 -8.46
N MET A 130 5.54 31.74 -7.77
CA MET A 130 4.36 31.07 -8.30
C MET A 130 3.22 32.07 -8.52
N GLU A 131 2.56 31.97 -9.64
CA GLU A 131 1.36 32.76 -9.97
C GLU A 131 0.09 32.03 -9.51
N LYS A 132 -0.99 32.79 -9.28
CA LYS A 132 -2.30 32.20 -8.88
C LYS A 132 -2.88 31.25 -9.92
N SER A 133 -2.59 31.46 -11.19
CA SER A 133 -2.98 30.58 -12.30
C SER A 133 -2.38 29.17 -12.22
N MET A 134 -1.33 28.98 -11.41
CA MET A 134 -0.67 27.68 -11.20
C MET A 134 -1.28 26.91 -10.01
N ILE A 135 -2.37 27.42 -9.45
CA ILE A 135 -3.12 26.77 -8.36
C ILE A 135 -4.45 26.30 -8.94
N ASN A 136 -4.75 25.02 -8.76
CA ASN A 136 -6.01 24.42 -9.17
C ASN A 136 -6.66 23.71 -7.99
N GLU A 137 -7.99 23.80 -7.89
CA GLU A 137 -8.78 23.10 -6.90
C GLU A 137 -9.72 22.13 -7.62
N GLU A 138 -9.74 20.88 -7.19
CA GLU A 138 -10.63 19.84 -7.72
C GLU A 138 -11.22 19.01 -6.58
N ARG A 139 -12.39 18.47 -6.80
CA ARG A 139 -13.02 17.54 -5.86
C ARG A 139 -12.47 16.14 -6.08
N LEU A 140 -12.04 15.50 -4.99
CA LEU A 140 -11.58 14.10 -5.01
C LEU A 140 -12.76 13.13 -4.88
N ASP A 141 -13.66 13.42 -3.92
CA ASP A 141 -14.85 12.64 -3.65
C ASP A 141 -15.94 13.52 -2.97
N LYS A 142 -17.02 12.92 -2.47
CA LYS A 142 -18.10 13.64 -1.76
C LYS A 142 -17.69 14.31 -0.44
N ASN A 143 -16.53 13.96 0.11
CA ASN A 143 -16.04 14.44 1.42
C ASN A 143 -14.75 15.23 1.36
N GLN A 144 -14.03 15.18 0.22
CA GLN A 144 -12.70 15.75 0.10
C GLN A 144 -12.52 16.52 -1.20
N LYS A 145 -11.71 17.56 -1.12
CA LYS A 145 -11.16 18.29 -2.25
C LYS A 145 -9.65 18.38 -2.13
N VAL A 146 -8.97 18.64 -3.24
CA VAL A 146 -7.53 18.85 -3.28
C VAL A 146 -7.20 20.17 -3.95
N VAL A 147 -6.29 20.91 -3.32
CA VAL A 147 -5.64 22.07 -3.93
C VAL A 147 -4.29 21.60 -4.45
N LYS A 148 -4.12 21.67 -5.78
CA LYS A 148 -2.87 21.33 -6.47
C LYS A 148 -2.17 22.63 -6.88
N PHE A 149 -0.85 22.64 -6.80
CA PHE A 149 -0.06 23.78 -7.26
C PHE A 149 1.27 23.31 -7.87
N SER A 150 1.84 24.10 -8.77
CA SER A 150 3.14 23.81 -9.38
C SER A 150 4.06 25.02 -9.28
N VAL A 151 5.30 24.79 -8.80
CA VAL A 151 6.30 25.85 -8.63
C VAL A 151 7.08 26.01 -9.95
N PRO A 152 7.13 27.21 -10.53
CA PRO A 152 7.77 27.41 -11.84
C PRO A 152 9.30 27.40 -11.75
N GLN A 153 9.96 27.14 -12.90
CA GLN A 153 11.41 27.22 -13.09
C GLN A 153 12.21 26.31 -12.16
N VAL A 154 11.65 25.16 -11.79
CA VAL A 154 12.34 24.15 -10.98
C VAL A 154 13.25 23.30 -11.85
N LYS A 155 14.50 23.16 -11.45
CA LYS A 155 15.57 22.38 -12.09
C LYS A 155 16.53 21.85 -11.04
N VAL A 156 17.44 20.99 -11.42
CA VAL A 156 18.52 20.54 -10.52
C VAL A 156 19.24 21.76 -9.93
N GLY A 157 19.41 21.76 -8.62
CA GLY A 157 20.01 22.86 -7.85
C GLY A 157 19.03 23.90 -7.34
N THR A 158 17.74 23.87 -7.75
CA THR A 158 16.71 24.79 -7.22
C THR A 158 16.45 24.56 -5.74
N VAL A 159 16.34 25.65 -4.97
CA VAL A 159 15.72 25.65 -3.65
C VAL A 159 14.27 26.14 -3.80
N ILE A 160 13.32 25.40 -3.27
CA ILE A 160 11.89 25.74 -3.29
C ILE A 160 11.46 26.12 -1.89
N GLU A 161 10.71 27.21 -1.73
CA GLU A 161 9.97 27.52 -0.53
C GLU A 161 8.49 27.64 -0.86
N TYR A 162 7.62 27.01 -0.04
CA TYR A 162 6.19 27.26 -0.09
C TYR A 162 5.59 27.34 1.32
N GLU A 163 4.57 28.15 1.45
CA GLU A 163 3.82 28.33 2.69
C GLU A 163 2.33 28.44 2.42
N TYR A 164 1.53 27.97 3.36
CA TYR A 164 0.07 28.12 3.34
C TYR A 164 -0.51 27.98 4.73
N THR A 165 -1.78 28.40 4.88
CA THR A 165 -2.55 28.20 6.12
C THR A 165 -3.83 27.44 5.79
N ILE A 166 -4.08 26.33 6.49
CA ILE A 166 -5.38 25.66 6.48
C ILE A 166 -6.20 26.22 7.65
N THR A 167 -7.41 26.67 7.34
CA THR A 167 -8.46 26.99 8.32
C THR A 167 -9.45 25.83 8.34
N SER A 168 -9.66 25.21 9.51
CA SER A 168 -10.53 24.05 9.69
C SER A 168 -11.64 24.36 10.69
N ASP A 169 -12.88 24.12 10.30
CA ASP A 169 -14.04 24.17 11.19
C ASP A 169 -14.14 22.92 12.08
N TYR A 170 -13.34 21.89 11.79
CA TYR A 170 -13.25 20.64 12.58
C TYR A 170 -12.33 20.84 13.78
N PHE A 171 -12.68 21.73 14.70
CA PHE A 171 -11.85 22.10 15.86
C PHE A 171 -11.57 20.95 16.84
N TYR A 172 -12.31 19.88 16.76
CA TYR A 172 -12.16 18.65 17.56
C TYR A 172 -11.22 17.62 16.92
N TYR A 173 -10.69 17.89 15.71
CA TYR A 173 -9.86 16.97 14.95
C TYR A 173 -8.55 17.63 14.53
N ILE A 174 -7.44 17.26 15.18
CA ILE A 174 -6.10 17.66 14.74
C ILE A 174 -5.57 16.59 13.79
N ARG A 175 -5.11 17.03 12.61
CA ARG A 175 -4.52 16.16 11.59
C ARG A 175 -3.25 15.51 12.11
N ASP A 176 -3.00 14.25 11.72
CA ASP A 176 -1.72 13.60 11.98
C ASP A 176 -0.59 14.39 11.29
N TRP A 177 0.50 14.59 12.01
CA TRP A 177 1.67 15.28 11.48
C TRP A 177 2.74 14.26 11.07
N ASN A 178 2.93 14.08 9.76
CA ASN A 178 3.93 13.19 9.18
C ASN A 178 5.26 13.95 9.08
N ALA A 179 6.18 13.67 10.00
CA ALA A 179 7.52 14.27 9.99
C ALA A 179 8.42 13.64 8.92
N GLN A 180 8.30 12.33 8.71
CA GLN A 180 9.03 11.57 7.71
C GLN A 180 8.25 11.57 6.38
N GLN A 181 8.95 11.76 5.26
CA GLN A 181 8.39 11.88 3.93
C GLN A 181 9.07 10.91 2.97
N ASP A 182 8.62 10.84 1.71
CA ASP A 182 9.20 9.98 0.65
C ASP A 182 10.59 10.42 0.19
N ILE A 183 11.05 11.58 0.63
CA ILE A 183 12.41 12.11 0.50
C ILE A 183 13.00 12.39 1.89
N PRO A 184 14.34 12.43 2.06
CA PRO A 184 14.95 12.74 3.35
C PRO A 184 14.53 14.10 3.89
N VAL A 185 14.43 14.21 5.23
CA VAL A 185 14.07 15.46 5.91
C VAL A 185 15.20 15.87 6.86
N LEU A 186 15.88 16.96 6.55
CA LEU A 186 16.94 17.50 7.41
C LEU A 186 16.40 17.99 8.75
N TYR A 187 15.29 18.74 8.71
CA TYR A 187 14.69 19.32 9.90
C TYR A 187 13.16 19.37 9.77
N ALA A 188 12.48 18.84 10.77
CA ALA A 188 11.03 18.88 10.89
C ALA A 188 10.63 19.43 12.27
N LYS A 189 9.70 20.39 12.32
CA LYS A 189 9.19 20.96 13.56
C LYS A 189 7.66 21.00 13.55
N TYR A 190 7.09 20.45 14.60
CA TYR A 190 5.66 20.53 14.89
C TYR A 190 5.46 21.33 16.17
N HIS A 191 4.73 22.44 16.07
CA HIS A 191 4.47 23.33 17.18
C HIS A 191 2.97 23.49 17.37
N THR A 192 2.47 23.23 18.59
CA THR A 192 1.04 23.31 18.88
C THR A 192 0.77 24.24 20.04
N THR A 193 -0.23 25.11 19.93
CA THR A 193 -0.75 25.94 21.00
C THR A 193 -2.23 25.62 21.18
N ILE A 194 -2.55 24.84 22.21
CA ILE A 194 -3.89 24.31 22.44
C ILE A 194 -4.47 24.88 23.73
N PRO A 195 -5.63 25.55 23.68
CA PRO A 195 -6.34 25.99 24.89
C PRO A 195 -6.53 24.84 25.87
N LYS A 196 -6.34 25.04 27.16
CA LYS A 196 -6.54 24.00 28.20
C LYS A 196 -7.98 23.43 28.22
N TRP A 197 -8.89 24.06 27.50
CA TRP A 197 -10.26 23.57 27.30
C TRP A 197 -10.32 22.30 26.44
N PHE A 198 -9.32 22.08 25.59
CA PHE A 198 -9.20 20.89 24.76
C PHE A 198 -8.06 20.01 25.24
N VAL A 199 -8.38 18.81 25.68
CA VAL A 199 -7.40 17.84 26.16
C VAL A 199 -7.12 16.85 25.04
N PHE A 200 -5.89 16.90 24.51
CA PHE A 200 -5.41 15.98 23.50
C PHE A 200 -4.32 15.08 24.06
N ASN A 201 -4.40 13.79 23.71
CA ASN A 201 -3.32 12.84 23.84
C ASN A 201 -2.45 12.90 22.59
N PHE A 202 -1.13 12.90 22.78
CA PHE A 202 -0.16 12.91 21.68
C PHE A 202 0.61 11.58 21.69
N GLU A 203 0.54 10.86 20.58
CA GLU A 203 1.25 9.60 20.35
C GLU A 203 2.33 9.80 19.28
N GLU A 204 3.55 9.30 19.55
CA GLU A 204 4.64 9.23 18.59
C GLU A 204 4.64 7.85 17.95
N ARG A 205 4.78 7.81 16.62
CA ARG A 205 4.96 6.58 15.87
C ARG A 205 6.20 6.67 14.99
N GLY A 206 6.65 5.51 14.52
CA GLY A 206 7.86 5.36 13.73
C GLY A 206 9.11 5.14 14.58
N LYS A 207 10.26 5.08 13.93
CA LYS A 207 11.55 4.77 14.57
C LYS A 207 12.29 5.98 15.13
N THR A 208 11.96 7.18 14.65
CA THR A 208 12.66 8.41 15.07
C THR A 208 12.10 8.92 16.38
N THR A 209 12.99 9.18 17.35
CA THR A 209 12.64 9.86 18.58
C THR A 209 12.67 11.38 18.34
N PHE A 210 11.60 12.08 18.71
CA PHE A 210 11.54 13.53 18.62
C PHE A 210 12.11 14.21 19.88
N GLU A 211 12.81 15.32 19.69
CA GLU A 211 13.09 16.27 20.78
C GLU A 211 11.76 16.94 21.17
N LYS A 212 11.43 16.91 22.48
CA LYS A 212 10.13 17.38 22.99
C LYS A 212 10.30 18.53 23.94
N LYS A 213 9.42 19.54 23.79
CA LYS A 213 9.28 20.62 24.74
C LYS A 213 7.79 20.84 25.03
N THR A 214 7.41 20.92 26.31
CA THR A 214 6.04 21.26 26.74
C THR A 214 6.12 22.41 27.71
N GLU A 215 5.32 23.44 27.46
CA GLU A 215 5.30 24.67 28.22
C GLU A 215 3.86 25.15 28.48
N ASN A 216 3.66 25.91 29.54
CA ASN A 216 2.42 26.66 29.70
C ASN A 216 2.51 27.92 28.86
N GLY A 217 1.42 28.27 28.21
CA GLY A 217 1.26 29.46 27.40
C GLY A 217 -0.16 30.01 27.52
N SER A 218 -0.48 30.95 26.68
CA SER A 218 -1.83 31.47 26.55
C SER A 218 -2.20 31.72 25.10
N THR A 219 -3.49 31.74 24.81
CA THR A 219 -4.07 32.17 23.56
C THR A 219 -5.19 33.17 23.83
N THR A 220 -5.59 33.89 22.81
CA THR A 220 -6.67 34.88 22.92
C THR A 220 -7.93 34.34 22.25
N ALA A 221 -9.07 34.44 22.93
CA ALA A 221 -10.38 34.20 22.34
C ALA A 221 -11.25 35.45 22.44
N ILE A 222 -12.10 35.64 21.45
CA ILE A 222 -13.14 36.70 21.48
C ILE A 222 -14.43 36.05 21.96
N LEU A 223 -14.76 36.22 23.23
CA LEU A 223 -15.96 35.66 23.84
C LEU A 223 -16.96 36.80 24.11
N ARG A 224 -18.18 36.69 23.55
CA ARG A 224 -19.25 37.70 23.73
C ARG A 224 -18.80 39.13 23.39
N GLY A 225 -17.94 39.25 22.35
CA GLY A 225 -17.39 40.53 21.91
C GLY A 225 -16.24 41.09 22.76
N ALA A 226 -15.81 40.41 23.81
CA ALA A 226 -14.65 40.76 24.63
C ALA A 226 -13.45 39.86 24.34
N SER A 227 -12.26 40.42 24.29
CA SER A 227 -11.00 39.67 24.16
C SER A 227 -10.60 39.09 25.52
N GLU A 228 -10.60 37.78 25.64
CA GLU A 228 -10.18 37.07 26.85
C GLU A 228 -8.91 36.26 26.60
N GLN A 229 -8.02 36.26 27.58
CA GLN A 229 -6.81 35.45 27.55
C GLN A 229 -7.09 34.09 28.18
N ILE A 230 -6.84 33.03 27.42
CA ILE A 230 -7.09 31.62 27.81
C ILE A 230 -5.76 30.93 28.02
N ASP A 231 -5.62 30.20 29.12
CA ASP A 231 -4.48 29.31 29.34
C ASP A 231 -4.38 28.26 28.23
N ALA A 232 -3.17 28.02 27.74
CA ALA A 232 -2.88 27.04 26.72
C ALA A 232 -1.73 26.13 27.12
N THR A 233 -1.71 24.93 26.52
CA THR A 233 -0.54 24.07 26.55
C THR A 233 0.18 24.20 25.21
N VAL A 234 1.47 24.55 25.28
CA VAL A 234 2.35 24.68 24.13
C VAL A 234 3.24 23.44 24.06
N ARG A 235 3.21 22.74 22.91
CA ARG A 235 4.08 21.57 22.67
C ARG A 235 4.88 21.78 21.41
N THR A 236 6.15 21.37 21.46
CA THR A 236 7.04 21.37 20.29
C THR A 236 7.69 20.02 20.17
N PHE A 237 7.60 19.43 18.97
CA PHE A 237 8.30 18.23 18.58
C PHE A 237 9.27 18.58 17.46
N THR A 238 10.53 18.12 17.56
CA THR A 238 11.56 18.37 16.56
C THR A 238 12.21 17.06 16.14
N GLY A 239 12.20 16.81 14.85
CA GLY A 239 12.91 15.68 14.20
C GLY A 239 14.07 16.21 13.37
N ARG A 240 15.18 15.44 13.33
CA ARG A 240 16.38 15.78 12.55
C ARG A 240 16.88 14.59 11.77
N ASN A 241 17.37 14.83 10.56
CA ASN A 241 17.96 13.80 9.69
C ASN A 241 17.08 12.56 9.54
N LEU A 242 15.80 12.78 9.25
CA LEU A 242 14.85 11.70 9.02
C LEU A 242 15.15 11.08 7.65
N PRO A 243 15.35 9.75 7.56
CA PRO A 243 15.57 9.09 6.28
C PRO A 243 14.32 9.15 5.40
N ALA A 244 14.47 9.00 4.10
CA ALA A 244 13.34 8.89 3.18
C ALA A 244 12.49 7.67 3.53
N LEU A 245 11.17 7.84 3.56
CA LEU A 245 10.20 6.76 3.68
C LEU A 245 9.82 6.29 2.27
N LYS A 246 10.73 5.59 1.61
CA LYS A 246 10.49 5.05 0.27
C LYS A 246 9.57 3.84 0.37
N GLY A 247 8.58 3.79 -0.53
CA GLY A 247 7.81 2.56 -0.72
C GLY A 247 8.73 1.50 -1.33
N ASP A 248 8.72 0.32 -0.74
CA ASP A 248 9.39 -0.87 -1.27
C ASP A 248 8.33 -1.84 -1.79
N ASP A 249 8.72 -2.75 -2.66
CA ASP A 249 7.87 -3.88 -3.02
C ASP A 249 7.45 -4.65 -1.75
N TYR A 250 6.23 -5.18 -1.73
CA TYR A 250 5.65 -5.86 -0.58
C TYR A 250 5.50 -4.98 0.69
N VAL A 251 5.22 -3.69 0.52
CA VAL A 251 4.74 -2.80 1.59
C VAL A 251 3.45 -2.15 1.14
N TRP A 252 2.40 -2.30 1.93
CA TRP A 252 1.08 -1.80 1.55
C TRP A 252 0.85 -0.33 1.91
N CYS A 253 1.29 0.08 3.09
CA CYS A 253 1.17 1.45 3.57
C CYS A 253 2.47 1.88 4.26
N PRO A 254 3.45 2.45 3.54
CA PRO A 254 4.68 2.95 4.15
C PRO A 254 4.45 3.90 5.32
N GLN A 255 3.38 4.69 5.27
CA GLN A 255 3.02 5.67 6.31
C GLN A 255 2.70 5.03 7.67
N ASP A 256 2.36 3.75 7.73
CA ASP A 256 2.17 3.05 9.01
C ASP A 256 3.47 2.93 9.81
N TYR A 257 4.61 2.93 9.12
CA TYR A 257 5.96 2.81 9.69
C TYR A 257 6.69 4.15 9.80
N GLY A 258 6.11 5.21 9.21
CA GLY A 258 6.71 6.54 9.18
C GLY A 258 6.69 7.23 10.54
N SER A 259 7.72 8.05 10.79
CA SER A 259 7.81 8.87 12.01
C SER A 259 6.81 10.01 11.94
N LYS A 260 5.85 10.02 12.87
CA LYS A 260 4.71 10.94 12.90
C LYS A 260 4.22 11.21 14.32
N ILE A 261 3.48 12.31 14.47
CA ILE A 261 2.75 12.65 15.69
C ILE A 261 1.25 12.56 15.40
N ILE A 262 0.55 11.79 16.22
CA ILE A 262 -0.90 11.66 16.21
C ILE A 262 -1.45 12.43 17.40
N ALA A 263 -2.48 13.24 17.19
CA ALA A 263 -3.16 13.98 18.24
C ALA A 263 -4.63 13.55 18.32
N GLU A 264 -5.05 13.08 19.49
CA GLU A 264 -6.41 12.60 19.73
C GLU A 264 -7.10 13.38 20.84
N LEU A 265 -8.29 13.88 20.55
CA LEU A 265 -9.10 14.59 21.53
C LEU A 265 -9.63 13.61 22.58
N SER A 266 -9.28 13.82 23.84
CA SER A 266 -9.77 13.02 24.96
C SER A 266 -10.86 13.71 25.77
N ALA A 267 -10.89 15.06 25.82
CA ALA A 267 -11.94 15.79 26.51
C ALA A 267 -12.06 17.25 26.06
N ILE A 268 -13.25 17.81 26.24
CA ILE A 268 -13.55 19.23 26.10
C ILE A 268 -14.13 19.74 27.43
N TYR A 269 -13.59 20.85 27.95
CA TYR A 269 -14.01 21.52 29.19
C TYR A 269 -14.17 23.01 28.95
N ILE A 270 -15.23 23.46 28.30
CA ILE A 270 -15.51 24.89 28.10
C ILE A 270 -16.25 25.42 29.32
N PRO A 271 -15.72 26.42 30.06
CA PRO A 271 -16.35 26.95 31.25
C PRO A 271 -17.76 27.48 30.96
N GLY A 272 -18.73 27.00 31.75
CA GLY A 272 -20.15 27.42 31.65
C GLY A 272 -20.94 26.84 30.50
N GLU A 273 -20.33 26.00 29.61
CA GLU A 273 -21.01 25.45 28.43
C GLU A 273 -20.95 23.94 28.35
N VAL A 274 -19.79 23.34 28.23
CA VAL A 274 -19.61 21.94 27.89
C VAL A 274 -18.54 21.25 28.74
N ARG A 275 -18.90 20.10 29.28
CA ARG A 275 -17.94 19.12 29.79
C ARG A 275 -18.22 17.79 29.12
N LYS A 276 -17.35 17.36 28.21
CA LYS A 276 -17.51 16.12 27.46
C LYS A 276 -16.19 15.37 27.36
N THR A 277 -16.19 14.11 27.72
CA THR A 277 -15.05 13.20 27.52
C THR A 277 -15.27 12.39 26.25
N TYR A 278 -14.19 12.13 25.51
CA TYR A 278 -14.17 11.42 24.23
C TYR A 278 -13.25 10.20 24.31
N THR A 279 -13.29 9.50 25.45
CA THR A 279 -12.59 8.20 25.52
C THR A 279 -13.40 7.19 24.72
N SER A 280 -13.16 7.16 23.41
CA SER A 280 -13.84 6.21 22.54
C SER A 280 -13.14 4.86 22.63
N THR A 281 -13.90 3.85 22.95
CA THR A 281 -13.52 2.44 22.74
C THR A 281 -13.99 1.99 21.36
N TRP A 282 -13.47 0.89 20.87
CA TRP A 282 -13.97 0.31 19.62
C TRP A 282 -15.45 -0.09 19.74
N ASN A 283 -15.94 -0.42 20.94
CA ASN A 283 -17.37 -0.68 21.15
C ASN A 283 -18.21 0.58 21.01
N ASP A 284 -17.71 1.75 21.39
CA ASP A 284 -18.40 3.03 21.16
C ASP A 284 -18.50 3.33 19.66
N ILE A 285 -17.47 2.99 18.88
CA ILE A 285 -17.49 3.12 17.41
C ILE A 285 -18.50 2.17 16.79
N ASP A 286 -18.59 0.93 17.28
CA ASP A 286 -19.60 -0.04 16.83
C ASP A 286 -21.01 0.49 17.08
N GLU A 287 -21.27 1.03 18.28
CA GLU A 287 -22.58 1.66 18.64
C GLU A 287 -22.87 2.87 17.74
N GLN A 288 -21.88 3.71 17.48
CA GLN A 288 -22.03 4.86 16.59
C GLN A 288 -22.41 4.40 15.17
N LEU A 289 -21.75 3.38 14.62
CA LEU A 289 -22.07 2.84 13.29
C LEU A 289 -23.48 2.25 13.24
N ILE A 290 -23.86 1.46 14.24
CA ILE A 290 -25.21 0.86 14.32
C ILE A 290 -26.30 1.93 14.48
N GLY A 291 -26.00 3.03 15.17
CA GLY A 291 -26.91 4.17 15.37
C GLY A 291 -27.03 5.08 14.16
N ASP A 292 -26.08 5.06 13.24
CA ASP A 292 -26.06 5.93 12.08
C ASP A 292 -27.06 5.49 10.98
N ASN A 293 -27.71 6.47 10.34
CA ASN A 293 -28.72 6.20 9.31
C ASN A 293 -28.13 5.65 8.01
N ASP A 294 -26.92 6.07 7.66
CA ASP A 294 -26.23 5.69 6.41
C ASP A 294 -25.38 4.44 6.57
N PHE A 295 -25.29 3.88 7.80
CA PHE A 295 -24.72 2.58 8.09
C PHE A 295 -25.75 1.62 8.71
N GLY A 296 -26.02 1.70 10.01
CA GLY A 296 -26.96 0.82 10.72
C GLY A 296 -28.40 0.94 10.20
N GLY A 297 -28.80 2.13 9.74
CA GLY A 297 -30.09 2.35 9.06
C GLY A 297 -30.21 1.57 7.76
N ARG A 298 -29.11 1.36 7.01
CA ARG A 298 -29.08 0.54 5.78
C ARG A 298 -29.26 -0.94 6.08
N LEU A 299 -28.73 -1.42 7.19
CA LEU A 299 -28.84 -2.83 7.63
C LEU A 299 -30.26 -3.22 8.10
N LYS A 300 -31.09 -2.24 8.46
CA LYS A 300 -32.45 -2.47 8.96
C LYS A 300 -33.51 -2.56 7.86
N LYS A 301 -33.18 -2.16 6.63
CA LYS A 301 -34.09 -2.16 5.50
C LYS A 301 -34.12 -3.54 4.83
N GLY A 302 -35.28 -3.91 4.27
CA GLY A 302 -35.37 -5.06 3.37
C GLY A 302 -34.73 -4.76 2.01
N SER A 303 -34.44 -5.80 1.25
CA SER A 303 -33.94 -5.64 -0.11
C SER A 303 -35.03 -5.21 -1.08
N PRO A 304 -34.80 -4.25 -1.98
CA PRO A 304 -35.71 -3.97 -3.09
C PRO A 304 -35.88 -5.14 -4.06
N LEU A 305 -35.01 -6.17 -3.99
CA LEU A 305 -35.01 -7.36 -4.87
C LEU A 305 -35.64 -8.60 -4.19
N LYS A 306 -36.43 -8.42 -3.15
CA LYS A 306 -37.05 -9.52 -2.38
C LYS A 306 -37.93 -10.42 -3.24
N GLU A 307 -38.73 -9.82 -4.13
CA GLU A 307 -39.59 -10.58 -5.03
C GLU A 307 -38.83 -11.39 -6.05
N GLU A 308 -37.75 -10.83 -6.61
CA GLU A 308 -36.85 -11.54 -7.54
C GLU A 308 -36.12 -12.69 -6.85
N ILE A 309 -35.70 -12.52 -5.59
CA ILE A 309 -35.05 -13.59 -4.78
C ILE A 309 -36.03 -14.77 -4.62
N ALA A 310 -37.29 -14.47 -4.30
CA ALA A 310 -38.32 -15.49 -4.14
C ALA A 310 -38.69 -16.16 -5.47
N ALA A 311 -38.86 -15.38 -6.55
CA ALA A 311 -39.16 -15.88 -7.89
C ALA A 311 -38.04 -16.77 -8.45
N ALA A 312 -36.80 -16.50 -8.12
CA ALA A 312 -35.64 -17.31 -8.50
C ALA A 312 -35.49 -18.57 -7.64
N GLY A 313 -36.36 -18.82 -6.64
CA GLY A 313 -36.29 -19.99 -5.77
C GLY A 313 -35.07 -20.04 -4.86
N ILE A 314 -34.36 -18.91 -4.69
CA ILE A 314 -33.09 -18.85 -3.94
C ILE A 314 -33.24 -19.33 -2.48
N PRO A 315 -34.30 -18.98 -1.71
CA PRO A 315 -34.45 -19.45 -0.34
C PRO A 315 -34.58 -20.98 -0.20
N ALA A 316 -34.95 -21.70 -1.26
CA ALA A 316 -35.10 -23.14 -1.28
C ALA A 316 -33.75 -23.89 -1.50
N ILE A 317 -32.68 -23.20 -1.85
CA ILE A 317 -31.34 -23.81 -2.01
C ILE A 317 -30.86 -24.23 -0.63
N ALA A 318 -30.60 -25.55 -0.45
CA ALA A 318 -30.27 -26.13 0.86
C ALA A 318 -28.88 -25.70 1.34
N ASP A 319 -27.89 -25.78 0.44
CA ASP A 319 -26.51 -25.34 0.75
C ASP A 319 -26.44 -23.82 0.92
N LYS A 320 -25.98 -23.37 2.09
CA LYS A 320 -25.92 -21.94 2.41
C LYS A 320 -24.92 -21.16 1.56
N LYS A 321 -23.78 -21.80 1.14
CA LYS A 321 -22.77 -21.17 0.28
C LYS A 321 -23.28 -21.05 -1.15
N GLU A 322 -23.94 -22.07 -1.67
CA GLU A 322 -24.60 -22.01 -2.98
C GLU A 322 -25.74 -20.98 -2.97
N ARG A 323 -26.50 -20.89 -1.89
CA ARG A 323 -27.54 -19.87 -1.71
C ARG A 323 -26.95 -18.46 -1.73
N ALA A 324 -25.85 -18.21 -0.99
CA ALA A 324 -25.16 -16.93 -0.99
C ALA A 324 -24.60 -16.59 -2.40
N ALA A 325 -24.06 -17.57 -3.10
CA ALA A 325 -23.59 -17.42 -4.47
C ALA A 325 -24.74 -17.04 -5.44
N ALA A 326 -25.91 -17.67 -5.30
CA ALA A 326 -27.09 -17.35 -6.11
C ALA A 326 -27.59 -15.91 -5.85
N VAL A 327 -27.62 -15.45 -4.61
CA VAL A 327 -27.90 -14.06 -4.23
C VAL A 327 -26.93 -13.11 -4.92
N TRP A 328 -25.61 -13.41 -4.86
CA TRP A 328 -24.59 -12.57 -5.50
C TRP A 328 -24.79 -12.50 -7.03
N LYS A 329 -25.05 -13.62 -7.70
CA LYS A 329 -25.29 -13.66 -9.15
C LYS A 329 -26.47 -12.76 -9.55
N LEU A 330 -27.55 -12.78 -8.77
CA LEU A 330 -28.69 -11.89 -8.99
C LEU A 330 -28.31 -10.43 -8.84
N LEU A 331 -27.58 -10.07 -7.77
CA LEU A 331 -27.12 -8.69 -7.53
C LEU A 331 -26.22 -8.18 -8.66
N LYS A 332 -25.24 -8.98 -9.09
CA LYS A 332 -24.28 -8.63 -10.17
C LYS A 332 -24.96 -8.40 -11.52
N SER A 333 -26.14 -8.99 -11.76
CA SER A 333 -26.93 -8.70 -12.95
C SER A 333 -27.57 -7.29 -12.94
N LYS A 334 -27.61 -6.63 -11.79
CA LYS A 334 -28.28 -5.33 -11.57
C LYS A 334 -27.32 -4.18 -11.32
N VAL A 335 -26.17 -4.41 -10.64
CA VAL A 335 -25.26 -3.36 -10.19
C VAL A 335 -23.82 -3.73 -10.49
N ARG A 336 -23.04 -2.74 -10.95
CA ARG A 336 -21.59 -2.83 -11.17
C ARG A 336 -20.84 -1.99 -10.14
N TRP A 337 -19.67 -2.45 -9.76
CA TRP A 337 -18.77 -1.69 -8.90
C TRP A 337 -18.10 -0.55 -9.70
N ASN A 338 -18.01 0.63 -9.09
CA ASN A 338 -17.40 1.82 -9.69
C ASN A 338 -15.86 1.93 -9.44
N GLY A 339 -15.28 0.98 -8.70
CA GLY A 339 -13.87 0.96 -8.34
C GLY A 339 -13.54 1.62 -7.00
N GLU A 340 -14.51 2.20 -6.30
CA GLU A 340 -14.30 2.95 -5.05
C GLU A 340 -14.65 2.13 -3.82
N TYR A 341 -13.89 2.34 -2.72
CA TYR A 341 -14.18 1.84 -1.39
C TYR A 341 -14.82 2.93 -0.53
N SER A 342 -15.86 2.58 0.22
CA SER A 342 -16.57 3.48 1.12
C SER A 342 -17.00 2.73 2.38
N LEU A 343 -17.21 3.47 3.47
CA LEU A 343 -17.85 2.97 4.69
C LEU A 343 -19.36 3.22 4.65
N TRP A 344 -19.81 4.25 3.93
CA TRP A 344 -21.17 4.77 3.93
C TRP A 344 -21.91 4.45 2.64
N GLY A 345 -23.16 3.97 2.74
CA GLY A 345 -23.95 3.58 1.58
C GLY A 345 -25.07 4.55 1.24
N LYS A 346 -25.36 4.67 -0.05
CA LYS A 346 -26.58 5.32 -0.59
C LYS A 346 -27.82 4.45 -0.37
N SER A 347 -28.99 4.96 -0.72
CA SER A 347 -30.20 4.10 -0.72
C SER A 347 -30.12 3.05 -1.83
N ALA A 348 -30.58 1.83 -1.53
CA ALA A 348 -30.56 0.71 -2.47
C ALA A 348 -31.32 1.02 -3.77
N GLU A 349 -32.46 1.73 -3.67
CA GLU A 349 -33.25 2.14 -4.83
C GLU A 349 -32.47 3.06 -5.77
N LYS A 350 -31.67 3.98 -5.20
CA LYS A 350 -30.83 4.88 -5.98
C LYS A 350 -29.72 4.10 -6.71
N VAL A 351 -29.04 3.20 -6.00
CA VAL A 351 -27.97 2.37 -6.56
C VAL A 351 -28.48 1.47 -7.68
N LEU A 352 -29.62 0.81 -7.48
CA LEU A 352 -30.25 -0.05 -8.51
C LEU A 352 -30.71 0.76 -9.72
N LYS A 353 -31.22 1.99 -9.52
CA LYS A 353 -31.59 2.89 -10.62
C LYS A 353 -30.37 3.36 -11.43
N GLU A 354 -29.24 3.64 -10.76
CA GLU A 354 -27.98 4.06 -11.38
C GLU A 354 -27.27 2.88 -12.04
N GLY A 355 -27.51 1.64 -11.58
CA GLY A 355 -26.84 0.42 -12.04
C GLY A 355 -25.37 0.36 -11.65
N THR A 356 -24.90 1.26 -10.77
CA THR A 356 -23.52 1.35 -10.29
C THR A 356 -23.46 1.86 -8.86
N GLY A 357 -22.45 1.42 -8.09
CA GLY A 357 -22.23 1.83 -6.72
C GLY A 357 -20.81 1.57 -6.25
N ASP A 358 -20.45 2.16 -5.12
CA ASP A 358 -19.21 1.81 -4.41
C ASP A 358 -19.37 0.46 -3.68
N ASN A 359 -18.30 -0.03 -3.06
CA ASN A 359 -18.37 -1.35 -2.39
C ASN A 359 -19.37 -1.35 -1.22
N ALA A 360 -19.49 -0.26 -0.46
CA ALA A 360 -20.46 -0.16 0.64
C ALA A 360 -21.91 -0.25 0.12
N ASP A 361 -22.22 0.47 -0.97
CA ASP A 361 -23.52 0.41 -1.62
C ASP A 361 -23.92 -1.03 -1.97
N ILE A 362 -23.00 -1.75 -2.61
CA ILE A 362 -23.23 -3.14 -3.07
C ILE A 362 -23.30 -4.10 -1.88
N ASN A 363 -22.39 -3.97 -0.90
CA ASN A 363 -22.36 -4.85 0.27
C ASN A 363 -23.59 -4.67 1.17
N PHE A 364 -24.15 -3.44 1.34
CA PHE A 364 -25.41 -3.25 2.06
C PHE A 364 -26.59 -3.92 1.35
N ILE A 365 -26.69 -3.78 0.03
CA ILE A 365 -27.75 -4.45 -0.75
C ILE A 365 -27.59 -5.96 -0.61
N TYR A 366 -26.37 -6.50 -0.72
CA TYR A 366 -26.11 -7.92 -0.60
C TYR A 366 -26.47 -8.48 0.77
N ILE A 367 -26.10 -7.79 1.88
CA ILE A 367 -26.50 -8.18 3.24
C ILE A 367 -28.02 -8.28 3.36
N ASN A 368 -28.77 -7.29 2.84
CA ASN A 368 -30.21 -7.29 2.91
C ASN A 368 -30.84 -8.41 2.05
N MET A 369 -30.28 -8.67 0.86
CA MET A 369 -30.71 -9.79 0.01
C MET A 369 -30.43 -11.15 0.67
N LEU A 370 -29.29 -11.31 1.35
CA LEU A 370 -28.97 -12.53 2.10
C LEU A 370 -29.98 -12.80 3.21
N LYS A 371 -30.39 -11.75 3.95
CA LYS A 371 -31.44 -11.85 4.97
C LYS A 371 -32.79 -12.27 4.38
N ASP A 372 -33.17 -11.70 3.24
CA ASP A 372 -34.39 -12.09 2.52
C ASP A 372 -34.30 -13.54 1.99
N ALA A 373 -33.11 -14.03 1.71
CA ALA A 373 -32.84 -15.43 1.36
C ALA A 373 -32.72 -16.38 2.59
N GLY A 374 -32.91 -15.89 3.82
CA GLY A 374 -32.85 -16.66 5.05
C GLY A 374 -31.39 -16.97 5.51
N LEU A 375 -30.45 -16.11 5.23
CA LEU A 375 -29.07 -16.18 5.69
C LEU A 375 -28.76 -15.03 6.64
N ASP A 376 -28.06 -15.30 7.73
CA ASP A 376 -27.53 -14.27 8.62
C ASP A 376 -26.23 -13.70 8.03
N ALA A 377 -26.20 -12.37 7.89
CA ALA A 377 -25.06 -11.66 7.35
C ALA A 377 -24.86 -10.30 8.05
N TRP A 378 -23.58 -9.95 8.27
CA TRP A 378 -23.17 -8.78 9.04
C TRP A 378 -21.98 -8.09 8.38
N PRO A 379 -21.84 -6.75 8.49
CA PRO A 379 -20.64 -6.07 8.02
C PRO A 379 -19.44 -6.36 8.93
N ILE A 380 -18.27 -6.51 8.30
CA ILE A 380 -16.96 -6.57 8.95
C ILE A 380 -16.21 -5.32 8.51
N VAL A 381 -16.19 -4.29 9.37
CA VAL A 381 -15.59 -2.99 9.05
C VAL A 381 -14.07 -3.03 9.22
N MET A 382 -13.38 -2.29 8.36
CA MET A 382 -11.93 -2.29 8.32
C MET A 382 -11.33 -1.02 7.73
N SER A 383 -10.02 -0.92 7.83
CA SER A 383 -9.16 -0.08 7.00
C SER A 383 -8.56 -0.94 5.90
N THR A 384 -8.64 -0.54 4.63
CA THR A 384 -7.92 -1.23 3.56
C THR A 384 -6.41 -1.19 3.82
N ARG A 385 -5.65 -2.17 3.31
CA ARG A 385 -4.18 -2.20 3.53
C ARG A 385 -3.49 -0.93 3.05
N THR A 386 -3.93 -0.37 1.94
CA THR A 386 -3.37 0.89 1.39
C THR A 386 -3.77 2.14 2.18
N HIS A 387 -4.83 2.07 2.99
CA HIS A 387 -5.24 3.17 3.88
C HIS A 387 -4.53 3.12 5.23
N GLY A 388 -4.01 1.97 5.63
CA GLY A 388 -3.21 1.76 6.83
C GLY A 388 -3.86 0.87 7.88
N MET A 389 -3.08 0.47 8.87
CA MET A 389 -3.47 -0.48 9.91
C MET A 389 -4.33 0.17 10.98
N LEU A 390 -5.44 -0.50 11.37
CA LEU A 390 -6.26 -0.05 12.50
C LEU A 390 -5.47 -0.08 13.81
N PRO A 391 -5.43 1.03 14.57
CA PRO A 391 -4.83 1.05 15.90
C PRO A 391 -5.69 0.25 16.89
N LEU A 392 -5.08 -0.46 17.83
CA LEU A 392 -5.80 -1.16 18.89
C LEU A 392 -6.16 -0.23 20.06
N SER A 393 -5.28 0.75 20.33
CA SER A 393 -5.35 1.62 21.52
C SER A 393 -6.22 2.85 21.34
N HIS A 394 -6.46 3.28 20.10
CA HIS A 394 -7.12 4.56 19.81
C HIS A 394 -8.26 4.35 18.82
N ALA A 395 -9.44 4.07 19.35
CA ALA A 395 -10.61 3.83 18.54
C ALA A 395 -11.13 5.12 17.92
N SER A 396 -11.22 5.16 16.58
CA SER A 396 -11.81 6.28 15.86
C SER A 396 -12.37 5.80 14.52
N ILE A 397 -13.56 6.29 14.19
CA ILE A 397 -14.23 6.00 12.92
C ILE A 397 -13.42 6.49 11.70
N LYS A 398 -12.53 7.48 11.89
CA LYS A 398 -11.66 8.03 10.83
C LYS A 398 -10.71 7.00 10.21
N TYR A 399 -10.40 5.92 10.94
CA TYR A 399 -9.54 4.85 10.46
C TYR A 399 -10.28 3.82 9.61
N LEU A 400 -11.62 3.84 9.63
CA LEU A 400 -12.44 2.91 8.87
C LEU A 400 -12.79 3.53 7.51
N ASN A 401 -12.51 2.82 6.43
CA ASN A 401 -12.81 3.31 5.09
C ASN A 401 -13.64 2.34 4.24
N THR A 402 -13.91 1.13 4.76
CA THR A 402 -14.69 0.13 4.03
C THR A 402 -15.17 -1.00 4.96
N PHE A 403 -15.95 -1.93 4.39
CA PHE A 403 -16.31 -3.20 5.04
C PHE A 403 -16.54 -4.31 4.01
N VAL A 404 -16.40 -5.55 4.46
CA VAL A 404 -16.81 -6.76 3.75
C VAL A 404 -17.97 -7.43 4.49
N VAL A 405 -18.53 -8.48 3.90
CA VAL A 405 -19.68 -9.20 4.44
C VAL A 405 -19.23 -10.49 5.11
N GLY A 406 -19.58 -10.67 6.38
CA GLY A 406 -19.48 -11.93 7.11
C GLY A 406 -20.81 -12.67 7.01
N ILE A 407 -20.82 -13.89 6.51
CA ILE A 407 -22.01 -14.73 6.27
C ILE A 407 -21.95 -15.95 7.15
N VAL A 408 -23.01 -16.27 7.90
CA VAL A 408 -23.10 -17.48 8.71
C VAL A 408 -23.56 -18.64 7.82
N THR A 409 -22.60 -19.40 7.29
CA THR A 409 -22.87 -20.50 6.35
C THR A 409 -22.86 -21.90 6.99
N ASP A 410 -22.14 -22.08 8.09
CA ASP A 410 -22.02 -23.34 8.84
C ASP A 410 -21.87 -23.06 10.34
N ASP A 411 -21.75 -24.10 11.15
CA ASP A 411 -21.60 -24.01 12.60
C ASP A 411 -20.13 -23.67 13.01
N GLU A 412 -19.19 -23.67 12.06
CA GLU A 412 -17.76 -23.48 12.32
C GLU A 412 -17.30 -22.03 12.20
N GLY A 413 -18.18 -21.09 11.80
CA GLY A 413 -17.83 -19.68 11.76
C GLY A 413 -18.36 -18.89 10.56
N LEU A 414 -17.73 -17.74 10.31
CA LEU A 414 -18.11 -16.83 9.24
C LEU A 414 -17.37 -17.15 7.94
N THR A 415 -18.12 -17.12 6.84
CA THR A 415 -17.60 -17.02 5.49
C THR A 415 -17.48 -15.54 5.12
N TYR A 416 -16.34 -15.12 4.56
CA TYR A 416 -16.07 -13.73 4.22
C TYR A 416 -16.30 -13.47 2.73
N PHE A 417 -16.89 -12.33 2.40
CA PHE A 417 -17.10 -11.98 1.00
C PHE A 417 -17.19 -10.47 0.78
N ASP A 418 -16.58 -10.00 -0.31
CA ASP A 418 -16.81 -8.66 -0.85
C ASP A 418 -17.67 -8.79 -2.11
N SER A 419 -18.95 -8.44 -2.00
CA SER A 419 -19.89 -8.58 -3.11
C SER A 419 -19.64 -7.61 -4.27
N SER A 420 -18.80 -6.59 -4.09
CA SER A 420 -18.36 -5.69 -5.15
C SER A 420 -17.26 -6.35 -6.03
N ALA A 421 -16.45 -7.25 -5.48
CA ALA A 421 -15.37 -7.91 -6.20
C ALA A 421 -15.90 -8.81 -7.34
N GLU A 422 -15.31 -8.65 -8.52
CA GLU A 422 -15.70 -9.42 -9.72
C GLU A 422 -14.92 -10.73 -9.87
N ASP A 423 -13.72 -10.79 -9.28
CA ASP A 423 -12.79 -11.92 -9.42
C ASP A 423 -12.80 -12.85 -8.20
N GLY A 424 -13.47 -12.44 -7.12
CA GLY A 424 -13.49 -13.14 -5.85
C GLY A 424 -14.42 -14.37 -5.82
N TYR A 425 -14.35 -15.06 -4.71
CA TYR A 425 -15.24 -16.14 -4.30
C TYR A 425 -15.45 -16.07 -2.80
N LEU A 426 -16.32 -16.89 -2.23
CA LEU A 426 -16.49 -17.00 -0.78
C LEU A 426 -15.15 -17.35 -0.11
N ASP A 427 -14.75 -16.64 0.91
CA ASP A 427 -13.44 -16.65 1.59
C ASP A 427 -12.24 -16.23 0.71
N VAL A 428 -12.48 -15.66 -0.48
CA VAL A 428 -11.45 -15.10 -1.38
C VAL A 428 -11.70 -13.61 -1.56
N LEU A 429 -10.85 -12.80 -0.97
CA LEU A 429 -10.97 -11.33 -0.95
C LEU A 429 -9.87 -10.67 -1.79
N PRO A 430 -10.12 -9.48 -2.37
CA PRO A 430 -9.05 -8.68 -2.94
C PRO A 430 -7.91 -8.47 -1.94
N ALA A 431 -6.65 -8.58 -2.39
CA ALA A 431 -5.48 -8.50 -1.52
C ALA A 431 -5.44 -7.23 -0.63
N ASN A 432 -5.99 -6.11 -1.13
CA ASN A 432 -6.11 -4.86 -0.37
C ASN A 432 -7.07 -4.95 0.84
N LEU A 433 -7.97 -5.94 0.87
CA LEU A 433 -8.93 -6.19 1.96
C LEU A 433 -8.46 -7.29 2.93
N LEU A 434 -7.34 -7.95 2.64
CA LEU A 434 -6.76 -8.98 3.51
C LEU A 434 -6.01 -8.34 4.68
N VAL A 435 -6.74 -7.86 5.67
CA VAL A 435 -6.19 -7.18 6.84
C VAL A 435 -6.21 -8.09 8.07
N SER A 436 -5.24 -7.92 8.96
CA SER A 436 -5.17 -8.66 10.23
C SER A 436 -6.13 -8.13 11.30
N ARG A 437 -6.66 -6.91 11.10
CA ARG A 437 -7.54 -6.22 12.06
C ARG A 437 -8.77 -5.67 11.35
N ALA A 438 -9.89 -6.35 11.55
CA ALA A 438 -11.22 -5.92 11.14
C ALA A 438 -12.19 -6.15 12.28
N ARG A 439 -13.35 -5.50 12.28
CA ARG A 439 -14.35 -5.62 13.36
C ARG A 439 -15.68 -6.08 12.81
N LEU A 440 -16.22 -7.13 13.42
CA LEU A 440 -17.57 -7.62 13.12
C LEU A 440 -18.60 -6.73 13.83
N ILE A 441 -19.51 -6.12 13.07
CA ILE A 441 -20.58 -5.25 13.58
C ILE A 441 -21.88 -6.03 13.60
N THR A 442 -22.36 -6.40 14.80
CA THR A 442 -23.64 -7.07 15.02
C THR A 442 -24.56 -6.24 15.92
N LYS A 443 -25.79 -6.70 16.14
CA LYS A 443 -26.70 -6.09 17.12
C LYS A 443 -26.27 -6.36 18.57
N GLU A 444 -25.55 -7.44 18.78
CA GLU A 444 -25.00 -7.80 20.07
C GLU A 444 -23.67 -7.07 20.26
N LYS A 445 -23.40 -6.58 21.47
CA LYS A 445 -22.18 -5.86 21.81
C LYS A 445 -21.01 -6.85 21.97
N ASN A 446 -20.55 -7.40 20.88
CA ASN A 446 -19.44 -8.35 20.88
C ASN A 446 -18.19 -7.62 20.41
N ASP A 447 -17.20 -7.44 21.27
CA ASP A 447 -15.88 -6.92 20.92
C ASP A 447 -15.10 -7.94 20.06
N THR A 448 -15.60 -8.16 18.84
CA THR A 448 -15.12 -9.25 17.97
C THR A 448 -14.18 -8.70 16.89
N TRP A 449 -12.91 -8.96 17.08
CA TRP A 449 -11.89 -8.73 16.07
C TRP A 449 -11.77 -9.92 15.12
N ILE A 450 -11.66 -9.63 13.83
CA ILE A 450 -11.53 -10.62 12.76
C ILE A 450 -10.18 -10.42 12.06
N ASN A 451 -9.46 -11.53 11.86
CA ASN A 451 -8.26 -11.57 11.02
C ASN A 451 -8.62 -12.16 9.64
N LEU A 452 -8.77 -11.30 8.64
CA LEU A 452 -9.14 -11.71 7.28
C LEU A 452 -7.98 -12.37 6.51
N GLN A 453 -6.73 -12.21 6.99
CA GLN A 453 -5.56 -12.88 6.39
C GLN A 453 -5.45 -14.35 6.79
N GLU A 454 -6.10 -14.78 7.86
CA GLU A 454 -5.90 -16.12 8.41
C GLU A 454 -6.27 -17.22 7.42
N LYS A 455 -7.40 -17.07 6.74
CA LYS A 455 -7.89 -18.01 5.73
C LYS A 455 -7.29 -17.79 4.34
N ALA A 456 -6.72 -16.61 4.08
CA ALA A 456 -6.25 -16.23 2.77
C ALA A 456 -5.04 -17.06 2.32
N ARG A 457 -5.16 -17.68 1.16
CA ARG A 457 -4.10 -18.49 0.55
C ARG A 457 -4.28 -18.57 -0.95
N GLY A 458 -3.18 -18.58 -1.68
CA GLY A 458 -3.14 -18.90 -3.09
C GLY A 458 -2.50 -20.27 -3.30
N ARG A 459 -3.05 -21.08 -4.19
CA ARG A 459 -2.48 -22.38 -4.56
C ARG A 459 -2.40 -22.51 -6.06
N GLU A 460 -1.29 -23.05 -6.54
CA GLU A 460 -1.09 -23.34 -7.94
C GLU A 460 -0.49 -24.74 -8.10
N ASN A 461 -1.09 -25.55 -8.97
CA ASN A 461 -0.56 -26.83 -9.41
C ASN A 461 -0.36 -26.76 -10.92
N THR A 462 0.89 -26.84 -11.37
CA THR A 462 1.28 -26.76 -12.77
C THR A 462 1.89 -28.09 -13.20
N THR A 463 1.48 -28.61 -14.35
CA THR A 463 2.13 -29.71 -15.04
C THR A 463 2.57 -29.23 -16.42
N ILE A 464 3.82 -29.52 -16.79
CA ILE A 464 4.40 -29.22 -18.09
C ILE A 464 4.90 -30.52 -18.69
N ASP A 465 4.23 -31.00 -19.77
CA ASP A 465 4.62 -32.19 -20.50
C ASP A 465 5.14 -31.76 -21.87
N VAL A 466 6.42 -32.02 -22.13
CA VAL A 466 7.08 -31.64 -23.40
C VAL A 466 7.90 -32.76 -23.98
N THR A 467 8.01 -32.78 -25.32
CA THR A 467 8.93 -33.58 -26.08
C THR A 467 10.00 -32.69 -26.69
N LEU A 468 11.25 -33.08 -26.53
CA LEU A 468 12.41 -32.44 -27.14
C LEU A 468 12.79 -33.24 -28.40
N ASP A 469 12.99 -32.57 -29.53
CA ASP A 469 13.52 -33.20 -30.74
C ASP A 469 15.05 -32.97 -30.90
N GLU A 470 15.66 -33.64 -31.88
CA GLU A 470 17.10 -33.52 -32.16
C GLU A 470 17.51 -32.11 -32.62
N SER A 471 16.60 -31.30 -33.12
CA SER A 471 16.85 -29.92 -33.53
C SER A 471 16.83 -28.95 -32.32
N GLY A 472 16.57 -29.47 -31.13
CA GLY A 472 16.46 -28.66 -29.89
C GLY A 472 15.10 -27.98 -29.76
N LYS A 473 14.10 -28.36 -30.57
CA LYS A 473 12.74 -27.80 -30.42
C LYS A 473 11.96 -28.58 -29.36
N LEU A 474 11.49 -27.89 -28.35
CA LEU A 474 10.52 -28.38 -27.38
C LEU A 474 9.12 -28.09 -27.88
N LYS A 475 8.24 -29.08 -27.76
CA LYS A 475 6.81 -28.92 -28.01
C LYS A 475 6.01 -29.68 -26.97
N GLY A 476 4.96 -29.04 -26.45
CA GLY A 476 4.12 -29.69 -25.45
C GLY A 476 3.02 -28.83 -24.89
N VAL A 477 2.57 -29.19 -23.71
CA VAL A 477 1.44 -28.59 -23.02
C VAL A 477 1.81 -28.20 -21.60
N GLN A 478 1.34 -27.04 -21.16
CA GLN A 478 1.27 -26.64 -19.77
C GLN A 478 -0.20 -26.62 -19.31
N GLU A 479 -0.50 -27.35 -18.26
CA GLU A 479 -1.76 -27.27 -17.54
C GLU A 479 -1.54 -26.68 -16.16
N ARG A 480 -2.33 -25.65 -15.80
CA ARG A 480 -2.30 -24.99 -14.50
C ARG A 480 -3.67 -25.03 -13.87
N LEU A 481 -3.74 -25.53 -12.65
CA LEU A 481 -4.91 -25.44 -11.79
C LEU A 481 -4.60 -24.41 -10.69
N LEU A 482 -5.25 -23.26 -10.76
CA LEU A 482 -5.13 -22.20 -9.77
C LEU A 482 -6.37 -22.22 -8.88
N LEU A 483 -6.15 -22.03 -7.57
CA LEU A 483 -7.21 -22.04 -6.57
C LEU A 483 -7.13 -20.80 -5.71
N GLU A 484 -8.30 -20.39 -5.21
CA GLU A 484 -8.46 -19.31 -4.22
C GLU A 484 -7.85 -17.99 -4.72
N GLU A 485 -6.94 -17.37 -3.96
CA GLU A 485 -6.34 -16.07 -4.32
C GLU A 485 -5.55 -16.12 -5.64
N SER A 486 -4.92 -17.25 -5.96
CA SER A 486 -4.22 -17.42 -7.24
C SER A 486 -5.20 -17.39 -8.42
N ALA A 487 -6.38 -18.03 -8.28
CA ALA A 487 -7.42 -17.99 -9.29
C ALA A 487 -8.00 -16.58 -9.47
N ALA A 488 -8.25 -15.88 -8.35
CA ALA A 488 -8.73 -14.50 -8.38
C ALA A 488 -7.71 -13.55 -9.02
N ALA A 489 -6.41 -13.74 -8.75
CA ALA A 489 -5.34 -12.93 -9.35
C ALA A 489 -5.27 -13.14 -10.88
N LEU A 490 -5.38 -14.38 -11.36
CA LEU A 490 -5.39 -14.65 -12.81
C LEU A 490 -6.61 -14.03 -13.50
N ARG A 491 -7.83 -14.16 -12.91
CA ARG A 491 -9.05 -13.51 -13.44
C ARG A 491 -8.87 -12.01 -13.55
N ARG A 492 -8.30 -11.38 -12.50
CA ARG A 492 -8.03 -9.93 -12.47
C ARG A 492 -7.08 -9.52 -13.59
N SER A 493 -5.99 -10.24 -13.78
CA SER A 493 -5.03 -9.99 -14.86
C SER A 493 -5.69 -10.03 -16.25
N TRP A 494 -6.56 -11.00 -16.47
CA TRP A 494 -7.32 -11.13 -17.71
C TRP A 494 -8.35 -9.99 -17.91
N ARG A 495 -8.97 -9.53 -16.84
CA ARG A 495 -9.92 -8.41 -16.92
C ARG A 495 -9.22 -7.07 -17.16
N GLN A 496 -8.03 -6.89 -16.62
CA GLN A 496 -7.22 -5.67 -16.79
C GLN A 496 -6.52 -5.61 -18.14
N ALA A 497 -6.31 -6.74 -18.81
CA ALA A 497 -5.76 -6.77 -20.16
C ALA A 497 -6.74 -6.14 -21.14
N LYS A 498 -6.20 -5.43 -22.13
CA LYS A 498 -6.98 -4.79 -23.19
C LYS A 498 -7.79 -5.83 -23.98
N ASP A 499 -7.13 -6.92 -24.32
CA ASP A 499 -7.70 -8.07 -25.04
C ASP A 499 -6.86 -9.35 -24.81
N SER A 500 -7.33 -10.46 -25.38
CA SER A 500 -6.62 -11.75 -25.29
C SER A 500 -5.27 -11.75 -26.01
N VAL A 501 -5.12 -10.95 -27.06
CA VAL A 501 -3.89 -10.88 -27.85
C VAL A 501 -2.79 -10.23 -27.02
N GLU A 502 -3.07 -9.13 -26.32
CA GLU A 502 -2.13 -8.49 -25.41
C GLU A 502 -1.67 -9.46 -24.32
N MET A 503 -2.61 -10.19 -23.71
CA MET A 503 -2.30 -11.15 -22.64
C MET A 503 -1.41 -12.29 -23.14
N ILE A 504 -1.74 -12.88 -24.30
CA ILE A 504 -0.96 -13.96 -24.90
C ILE A 504 0.44 -13.46 -25.28
N ASN A 505 0.56 -12.29 -25.91
CA ASN A 505 1.86 -11.73 -26.28
C ASN A 505 2.75 -11.47 -25.05
N LYS A 506 2.20 -10.93 -23.96
CA LYS A 506 2.92 -10.76 -22.69
C LYS A 506 3.42 -12.10 -22.12
N MET A 507 2.60 -13.16 -22.22
CA MET A 507 3.02 -14.49 -21.77
C MET A 507 4.16 -15.05 -22.63
N GLN A 508 4.07 -14.91 -23.96
CA GLN A 508 5.10 -15.34 -24.90
C GLN A 508 6.43 -14.66 -24.64
N GLU A 509 6.42 -13.32 -24.54
CA GLU A 509 7.61 -12.52 -24.28
C GLU A 509 8.24 -12.85 -22.90
N LYS A 510 7.41 -12.91 -21.86
CA LYS A 510 7.88 -13.19 -20.50
C LYS A 510 8.55 -14.57 -20.38
N ASN A 511 8.01 -15.59 -21.05
CA ASN A 511 8.40 -16.99 -20.87
C ASN A 511 9.32 -17.50 -21.99
N GLY A 512 9.52 -16.73 -23.06
CA GLY A 512 10.32 -17.11 -24.23
C GLY A 512 9.74 -18.36 -24.91
N ILE A 513 8.43 -18.40 -25.13
CA ILE A 513 7.69 -19.50 -25.76
C ILE A 513 6.84 -18.98 -26.91
N GLU A 514 6.49 -19.86 -27.84
CA GLU A 514 5.50 -19.61 -28.89
C GLU A 514 4.21 -20.34 -28.51
N ILE A 515 3.10 -19.62 -28.29
CA ILE A 515 1.81 -20.20 -27.90
C ILE A 515 1.03 -20.60 -29.17
N GLU A 516 0.76 -21.88 -29.32
CA GLU A 516 -0.02 -22.45 -30.45
C GLU A 516 -1.53 -22.38 -30.16
N SER A 517 -1.94 -22.63 -28.90
CA SER A 517 -3.32 -22.49 -28.46
C SER A 517 -3.38 -22.18 -26.95
N TYR A 518 -4.44 -21.47 -26.57
CA TYR A 518 -4.69 -21.03 -25.19
C TYR A 518 -6.15 -21.32 -24.82
N GLN A 519 -6.37 -21.93 -23.66
CA GLN A 519 -7.70 -22.16 -23.11
C GLN A 519 -7.72 -21.78 -21.62
N LEU A 520 -8.78 -21.10 -21.20
CA LEU A 520 -9.02 -20.72 -19.80
C LEU A 520 -10.45 -21.10 -19.42
N GLU A 521 -10.60 -22.12 -18.60
CA GLU A 521 -11.87 -22.58 -18.08
C GLU A 521 -12.26 -21.80 -16.83
N LYS A 522 -13.56 -21.58 -16.62
CA LYS A 522 -14.14 -20.90 -15.46
C LYS A 522 -13.67 -19.44 -15.25
N ARG A 523 -13.21 -18.79 -16.33
CA ARG A 523 -12.76 -17.38 -16.26
C ARG A 523 -13.81 -16.45 -15.67
N ASN A 524 -15.05 -16.58 -16.11
CA ASN A 524 -16.17 -15.71 -15.75
C ASN A 524 -17.17 -16.37 -14.78
N GLU A 525 -16.79 -17.50 -14.20
CA GLU A 525 -17.64 -18.23 -13.27
C GLU A 525 -17.34 -17.86 -11.83
N PHE A 526 -18.38 -17.86 -11.00
CA PHE A 526 -18.23 -17.77 -9.55
C PHE A 526 -17.74 -19.12 -9.02
N SER A 527 -16.44 -19.31 -8.99
CA SER A 527 -15.77 -20.56 -8.66
C SER A 527 -14.47 -20.29 -7.91
N PRO A 528 -14.07 -21.14 -6.96
CA PRO A 528 -12.80 -20.99 -6.25
C PRO A 528 -11.57 -21.32 -7.13
N ASP A 529 -11.77 -21.91 -8.29
CA ASP A 529 -10.71 -22.41 -9.16
C ASP A 529 -10.79 -21.89 -10.59
N VAL A 530 -9.66 -21.93 -11.27
CA VAL A 530 -9.49 -21.66 -12.71
C VAL A 530 -8.53 -22.70 -13.27
N LYS A 531 -8.84 -23.27 -14.44
CA LYS A 531 -7.91 -24.15 -15.17
C LYS A 531 -7.43 -23.44 -16.44
N GLU A 532 -6.11 -23.38 -16.62
CA GLU A 532 -5.44 -22.81 -17.79
C GLU A 532 -4.69 -23.93 -18.54
N THR A 533 -4.86 -23.99 -19.85
CA THR A 533 -4.15 -24.93 -20.71
C THR A 533 -3.48 -24.17 -21.85
N ILE A 534 -2.17 -24.38 -22.02
CA ILE A 534 -1.33 -23.70 -23.02
C ILE A 534 -0.60 -24.77 -23.82
N HIS A 535 -0.88 -24.86 -25.11
CA HIS A 535 -0.01 -25.60 -26.05
C HIS A 535 1.03 -24.65 -26.60
N PHE A 536 2.29 -25.05 -26.51
CA PHE A 536 3.39 -24.16 -26.87
C PHE A 536 4.58 -24.91 -27.48
N SER A 537 5.45 -24.14 -28.13
CA SER A 537 6.78 -24.57 -28.54
C SER A 537 7.85 -23.60 -28.02
N LYS A 538 9.09 -24.12 -27.88
CA LYS A 538 10.26 -23.33 -27.44
C LYS A 538 11.51 -23.89 -28.13
N GLN A 539 12.36 -22.98 -28.65
CA GLN A 539 13.64 -23.39 -29.21
C GLN A 539 14.72 -23.35 -28.12
N CYS A 540 15.44 -24.44 -27.93
CA CYS A 540 16.61 -24.52 -27.08
C CYS A 540 17.88 -24.17 -27.85
N ASN A 541 18.95 -23.82 -27.14
CA ASN A 541 20.27 -23.59 -27.74
C ASN A 541 20.90 -24.93 -28.15
N VAL A 542 21.40 -25.03 -29.38
CA VAL A 542 22.05 -26.21 -29.91
C VAL A 542 23.45 -25.88 -30.41
N ALA A 543 24.44 -26.70 -30.05
CA ALA A 543 25.80 -26.63 -30.55
C ALA A 543 26.30 -28.03 -30.93
N GLY A 544 26.32 -28.30 -32.24
CA GLY A 544 26.58 -29.65 -32.78
C GLY A 544 25.49 -30.62 -32.35
N GLU A 545 25.89 -31.72 -31.71
CA GLU A 545 24.95 -32.75 -31.17
C GLU A 545 24.59 -32.51 -29.69
N THR A 546 24.85 -31.28 -29.18
CA THR A 546 24.62 -30.92 -27.79
C THR A 546 23.47 -29.88 -27.69
N ILE A 547 22.49 -30.16 -26.85
CA ILE A 547 21.34 -29.28 -26.59
C ILE A 547 21.48 -28.73 -25.16
N TYR A 548 21.33 -27.41 -25.01
CA TYR A 548 21.36 -26.73 -23.73
C TYR A 548 19.96 -26.19 -23.41
N MET A 549 19.44 -26.52 -22.23
CA MET A 549 18.13 -26.08 -21.83
C MET A 549 17.99 -25.88 -20.32
N ASN A 550 17.03 -25.08 -19.92
CA ASN A 550 16.58 -24.99 -18.53
C ASN A 550 15.51 -26.07 -18.26
N PRO A 551 15.71 -26.96 -17.25
CA PRO A 551 14.76 -28.04 -16.96
C PRO A 551 13.40 -27.55 -16.44
N PHE A 552 13.30 -26.30 -16.00
CA PHE A 552 12.01 -25.69 -15.66
C PHE A 552 11.14 -25.40 -16.90
N ILE A 553 11.74 -25.33 -18.10
CA ILE A 553 11.11 -24.88 -19.35
C ILE A 553 10.61 -23.43 -19.23
N ILE A 554 9.78 -23.17 -18.23
CA ILE A 554 9.26 -21.87 -17.82
C ILE A 554 9.69 -21.62 -16.37
N PRO A 555 10.76 -20.85 -16.13
CA PRO A 555 11.24 -20.55 -14.76
C PRO A 555 10.15 -19.86 -13.94
N GLN A 556 9.94 -20.33 -12.72
CA GLN A 556 8.92 -19.79 -11.80
C GLN A 556 9.38 -18.50 -11.13
N LEU A 557 10.67 -18.40 -10.87
CA LEU A 557 11.31 -17.23 -10.25
C LEU A 557 12.61 -16.88 -11.00
N PRO A 558 12.56 -16.23 -12.16
CA PRO A 558 13.76 -15.92 -12.94
C PRO A 558 14.68 -14.88 -12.28
N LYS A 559 14.14 -14.08 -11.36
CA LYS A 559 14.90 -13.07 -10.60
C LYS A 559 14.34 -12.97 -9.18
N SER A 560 15.23 -12.71 -8.22
CA SER A 560 14.81 -12.38 -6.86
C SER A 560 13.98 -11.08 -6.86
N PRO A 561 12.86 -11.03 -6.13
CA PRO A 561 12.09 -9.79 -5.96
C PRO A 561 12.75 -8.82 -4.98
N PHE A 562 13.77 -9.26 -4.24
CA PHE A 562 14.47 -8.48 -3.22
C PHE A 562 15.84 -8.05 -3.71
N THR A 563 15.94 -6.85 -4.30
CA THR A 563 17.16 -6.32 -4.91
C THR A 563 17.91 -5.32 -4.03
N SER A 564 17.23 -4.68 -3.08
CA SER A 564 17.84 -3.69 -2.18
C SER A 564 18.80 -4.36 -1.19
N GLU A 565 19.98 -3.75 -0.98
CA GLU A 565 20.94 -4.23 0.04
C GLU A 565 20.46 -3.91 1.46
N GLU A 566 19.82 -2.75 1.63
CA GLU A 566 19.23 -2.32 2.89
C GLU A 566 17.75 -2.01 2.70
N ARG A 567 16.97 -2.28 3.72
CA ARG A 567 15.52 -2.03 3.74
C ARG A 567 15.13 -1.33 5.04
N LEU A 568 14.21 -0.38 4.95
CA LEU A 568 13.69 0.36 6.11
C LEU A 568 12.34 -0.14 6.58
N LEU A 569 11.65 -0.92 5.75
CA LEU A 569 10.28 -1.36 5.95
C LEU A 569 10.19 -2.89 5.91
N PRO A 570 9.28 -3.52 6.67
CA PRO A 570 9.08 -4.97 6.66
C PRO A 570 8.60 -5.46 5.28
N VAL A 571 8.60 -6.77 5.09
CA VAL A 571 8.05 -7.42 3.90
C VAL A 571 6.69 -8.01 4.25
N GLU A 572 5.65 -7.60 3.49
CA GLU A 572 4.26 -8.00 3.70
C GLU A 572 3.71 -8.74 2.49
N PHE A 573 3.80 -10.07 2.49
CA PHE A 573 3.14 -10.87 1.46
C PHE A 573 1.61 -10.71 1.55
N PRO A 574 0.90 -10.73 0.42
CA PRO A 574 -0.56 -10.54 0.41
C PRO A 574 -1.30 -11.66 1.13
N TYR A 575 -0.85 -12.90 0.96
CA TYR A 575 -1.46 -14.12 1.50
C TYR A 575 -0.44 -15.26 1.53
N LYS A 576 -0.78 -16.37 2.20
CA LYS A 576 0.00 -17.61 2.19
C LYS A 576 -0.05 -18.23 0.79
N GLN A 577 1.05 -18.84 0.35
CA GLN A 577 1.19 -19.34 -1.02
C GLN A 577 1.71 -20.78 -1.03
N ARG A 578 1.18 -21.59 -1.94
CA ARG A 578 1.71 -22.91 -2.23
C ARG A 578 1.69 -23.19 -3.74
N ASP A 579 2.88 -23.31 -4.32
CA ASP A 579 3.06 -23.61 -5.72
C ASP A 579 3.74 -24.98 -5.88
N VAL A 580 3.22 -25.78 -6.79
CA VAL A 580 3.79 -27.08 -7.19
C VAL A 580 3.89 -27.10 -8.71
N VAL A 581 5.08 -27.34 -9.22
CA VAL A 581 5.32 -27.49 -10.66
C VAL A 581 5.97 -28.84 -10.93
N ASN A 582 5.36 -29.61 -11.81
CA ASN A 582 5.90 -30.87 -12.31
C ASN A 582 6.23 -30.69 -13.78
N VAL A 583 7.45 -30.98 -14.19
CA VAL A 583 7.90 -30.96 -15.59
C VAL A 583 8.34 -32.33 -16.00
N ASN A 584 7.78 -32.84 -17.08
CA ASN A 584 8.17 -34.12 -17.72
C ASN A 584 8.72 -33.81 -19.12
N ILE A 585 9.97 -34.17 -19.35
CA ILE A 585 10.66 -33.91 -20.61
C ILE A 585 11.02 -35.24 -21.23
N THR A 586 10.39 -35.55 -22.36
CA THR A 586 10.78 -36.70 -23.17
C THR A 586 11.94 -36.31 -24.08
N LEU A 587 13.07 -36.99 -23.93
CA LEU A 587 14.30 -36.77 -24.71
C LEU A 587 14.22 -37.49 -26.09
N PRO A 588 14.96 -37.03 -27.11
CA PRO A 588 15.11 -37.76 -28.38
C PRO A 588 15.74 -39.12 -28.16
N GLU A 589 15.47 -40.05 -29.04
CA GLU A 589 16.06 -41.39 -28.98
C GLU A 589 17.60 -41.31 -29.08
N GLY A 590 18.29 -42.02 -28.18
CA GLY A 590 19.76 -42.03 -28.13
C GLY A 590 20.38 -40.77 -27.46
N TYR A 591 19.58 -39.89 -26.87
CA TYR A 591 20.09 -38.73 -26.12
C TYR A 591 20.04 -38.98 -24.61
N VAL A 592 21.01 -38.46 -23.89
CA VAL A 592 21.13 -38.56 -22.42
C VAL A 592 21.43 -37.21 -21.80
N VAL A 593 20.99 -37.01 -20.54
CA VAL A 593 21.37 -35.85 -19.74
C VAL A 593 22.77 -36.07 -19.18
N GLU A 594 23.71 -35.17 -19.49
CA GLU A 594 25.12 -35.31 -19.05
C GLU A 594 25.28 -34.75 -17.62
N ASP A 595 24.84 -33.53 -17.38
CA ASP A 595 24.98 -32.84 -16.10
C ASP A 595 23.62 -32.52 -15.50
N LEU A 596 23.14 -33.36 -14.60
CA LEU A 596 21.90 -33.11 -13.86
C LEU A 596 22.15 -32.30 -12.58
N PRO A 597 21.47 -31.18 -12.36
CA PRO A 597 21.62 -30.43 -11.14
C PRO A 597 21.25 -31.26 -9.91
N LYS A 598 21.91 -30.98 -8.79
CA LYS A 598 21.55 -31.62 -7.51
C LYS A 598 20.19 -31.12 -7.03
N SER A 599 19.39 -32.05 -6.52
CA SER A 599 18.17 -31.70 -5.80
C SER A 599 18.47 -30.81 -4.61
N ALA A 600 17.66 -29.77 -4.38
CA ALA A 600 17.88 -28.77 -3.36
C ALA A 600 16.64 -28.62 -2.45
N VAL A 601 16.91 -28.31 -1.19
CA VAL A 601 15.88 -27.91 -0.22
C VAL A 601 16.36 -26.64 0.45
N LEU A 602 15.62 -25.54 0.24
CA LEU A 602 15.84 -24.27 0.89
C LEU A 602 14.80 -24.09 2.01
N LYS A 603 15.23 -23.59 3.16
CA LYS A 603 14.35 -23.37 4.32
C LYS A 603 14.65 -22.06 4.99
N LEU A 604 13.62 -21.32 5.26
CA LEU A 604 13.58 -20.14 6.12
C LEU A 604 12.35 -20.26 7.02
N ASP A 605 12.31 -19.60 8.16
CA ASP A 605 11.10 -19.57 8.99
C ASP A 605 9.92 -19.04 8.17
N GLY A 606 8.88 -19.87 8.09
CA GLY A 606 7.67 -19.57 7.30
C GLY A 606 7.80 -19.75 5.78
N ILE A 607 8.98 -20.12 5.22
CA ILE A 607 9.13 -20.41 3.78
C ILE A 607 9.95 -21.70 3.58
N THR A 608 9.48 -22.55 2.66
CA THR A 608 10.26 -23.70 2.19
C THR A 608 10.18 -23.82 0.67
N ALA A 609 11.30 -24.13 0.05
CA ALA A 609 11.34 -24.50 -1.36
C ALA A 609 12.06 -25.84 -1.53
N ARG A 610 11.55 -26.68 -2.46
CA ARG A 610 12.17 -27.96 -2.83
C ARG A 610 12.24 -28.08 -4.34
N ILE A 611 13.37 -28.50 -4.85
CA ILE A 611 13.60 -28.79 -6.25
C ILE A 611 14.19 -30.19 -6.33
N THR A 612 13.55 -31.07 -7.10
CA THR A 612 14.04 -32.44 -7.33
C THR A 612 14.13 -32.75 -8.81
N TYR A 613 15.17 -33.48 -9.18
CA TYR A 613 15.41 -33.97 -10.54
C TYR A 613 15.53 -35.48 -10.52
N ILE A 614 14.85 -36.13 -11.45
CA ILE A 614 14.88 -37.58 -11.62
C ILE A 614 15.03 -37.88 -13.11
N ASN A 615 16.02 -38.67 -13.48
CA ASN A 615 16.22 -39.14 -14.86
C ASN A 615 15.86 -40.62 -14.93
N GLU A 616 14.81 -40.94 -15.69
CA GLU A 616 14.28 -42.30 -15.86
C GLU A 616 14.26 -42.67 -17.35
N GLY A 617 15.29 -43.34 -17.80
CA GLY A 617 15.43 -43.74 -19.22
C GLY A 617 15.53 -42.49 -20.11
N ASN A 618 14.57 -42.34 -21.03
CA ASN A 618 14.49 -41.19 -21.94
C ASN A 618 13.63 -40.02 -21.37
N THR A 619 13.27 -40.07 -20.11
CA THR A 619 12.40 -39.03 -19.48
C THR A 619 13.13 -38.37 -18.34
N LEU A 620 13.29 -37.03 -18.42
CA LEU A 620 13.74 -36.20 -17.34
C LEU A 620 12.52 -35.61 -16.64
N LYS A 621 12.42 -35.83 -15.34
CA LYS A 621 11.38 -35.26 -14.47
C LYS A 621 12.00 -34.20 -13.55
N MET A 622 11.34 -33.05 -13.44
CA MET A 622 11.65 -32.00 -12.47
C MET A 622 10.41 -31.69 -11.66
N GLN A 623 10.57 -31.58 -10.34
CA GLN A 623 9.52 -31.08 -9.46
C GLN A 623 10.03 -29.89 -8.68
N TYR A 624 9.25 -28.81 -8.70
CA TYR A 624 9.44 -27.62 -7.88
C TYR A 624 8.27 -27.46 -6.92
N GLN A 625 8.57 -27.10 -5.68
CA GLN A 625 7.57 -26.76 -4.67
C GLN A 625 8.02 -25.51 -3.92
N LEU A 626 7.15 -24.50 -3.79
CA LEU A 626 7.30 -23.35 -2.92
C LEU A 626 6.12 -23.31 -1.95
N ASN A 627 6.41 -23.13 -0.66
CA ASN A 627 5.38 -22.98 0.37
C ASN A 627 5.72 -21.79 1.25
N VAL A 628 4.87 -20.75 1.24
CA VAL A 628 4.95 -19.55 2.06
C VAL A 628 3.81 -19.58 3.07
N THR A 629 4.12 -19.75 4.34
CA THR A 629 3.14 -19.86 5.44
C THR A 629 3.12 -18.65 6.36
N LYS A 630 4.13 -17.78 6.26
CA LYS A 630 4.28 -16.52 7.00
C LYS A 630 4.16 -15.34 6.04
N THR A 631 3.32 -14.37 6.39
CA THR A 631 3.02 -13.24 5.51
C THR A 631 3.71 -11.94 5.91
N LEU A 632 4.28 -11.86 7.11
CA LEU A 632 4.99 -10.68 7.61
C LEU A 632 6.41 -11.07 8.04
N PHE A 633 7.42 -10.44 7.43
CA PHE A 633 8.82 -10.56 7.79
C PHE A 633 9.33 -9.22 8.31
N ALA A 634 9.84 -9.22 9.53
CA ALA A 634 10.42 -8.05 10.17
C ALA A 634 11.71 -7.61 9.46
N LEU A 635 12.19 -6.42 9.76
CA LEU A 635 13.41 -5.89 9.15
C LEU A 635 14.64 -6.74 9.43
N GLU A 636 14.72 -7.29 10.63
CA GLU A 636 15.82 -8.15 11.08
C GLU A 636 15.90 -9.47 10.29
N GLU A 637 14.78 -9.88 9.68
CA GLU A 637 14.66 -11.10 8.86
C GLU A 637 14.94 -10.84 7.37
N TYR A 638 15.12 -9.59 6.96
CA TYR A 638 15.20 -9.23 5.55
C TYR A 638 16.39 -9.84 4.83
N ASN A 639 17.57 -9.86 5.45
CA ASN A 639 18.79 -10.41 4.84
C ASN A 639 18.64 -11.92 4.56
N ASP A 640 18.08 -12.66 5.52
CA ASP A 640 17.83 -14.09 5.35
C ASP A 640 16.77 -14.34 4.27
N LEU A 641 15.73 -13.49 4.20
CA LEU A 641 14.70 -13.55 3.18
C LEU A 641 15.29 -13.28 1.79
N LYS A 642 16.12 -12.24 1.65
CA LYS A 642 16.80 -11.90 0.40
C LYS A 642 17.70 -13.05 -0.06
N GLU A 643 18.54 -13.58 0.81
CA GLU A 643 19.42 -14.71 0.52
C GLU A 643 18.63 -15.95 0.07
N PHE A 644 17.49 -16.24 0.73
CA PHE A 644 16.62 -17.34 0.35
C PHE A 644 16.12 -17.20 -1.10
N PHE A 645 15.57 -16.01 -1.44
CA PHE A 645 15.01 -15.75 -2.77
C PHE A 645 16.09 -15.63 -3.85
N ASP A 646 17.28 -15.13 -3.53
CA ASP A 646 18.43 -15.10 -4.44
C ASP A 646 18.85 -16.53 -4.81
N LYS A 647 19.04 -17.42 -3.82
CA LYS A 647 19.34 -18.84 -4.03
C LYS A 647 18.23 -19.57 -4.80
N LEU A 648 16.97 -19.24 -4.53
CA LEU A 648 15.85 -19.81 -5.23
C LEU A 648 15.83 -19.37 -6.70
N ALA A 649 16.12 -18.11 -7.00
CA ALA A 649 16.24 -17.59 -8.36
C ALA A 649 17.44 -18.24 -9.11
N GLU A 650 18.58 -18.39 -8.46
CA GLU A 650 19.73 -19.13 -9.02
C GLU A 650 19.34 -20.57 -9.40
N SER A 651 18.61 -21.26 -8.51
CA SER A 651 18.13 -22.61 -8.74
C SER A 651 17.12 -22.71 -9.88
N ASN A 652 16.39 -21.62 -10.20
CA ASN A 652 15.46 -21.57 -11.32
C ASN A 652 16.13 -21.27 -12.68
N ASN A 653 17.40 -20.82 -12.67
CA ASN A 653 18.13 -20.43 -13.88
C ASN A 653 19.24 -21.43 -14.27
N VAL A 654 19.15 -22.64 -13.79
CA VAL A 654 20.13 -23.70 -14.14
C VAL A 654 20.00 -24.12 -15.60
N THR A 655 21.12 -24.51 -16.18
CA THR A 655 21.16 -25.09 -17.54
C THR A 655 21.67 -26.51 -17.44
N ILE A 656 21.00 -27.43 -18.12
CA ILE A 656 21.42 -28.82 -18.31
C ILE A 656 21.94 -29.05 -19.73
N THR A 657 22.80 -30.04 -19.86
CA THR A 657 23.40 -30.46 -21.13
C THR A 657 22.79 -31.82 -21.51
N ILE A 658 22.29 -31.91 -22.73
CA ILE A 658 21.71 -33.12 -23.29
C ILE A 658 22.54 -33.46 -24.55
N LYS A 659 23.10 -34.65 -24.60
CA LYS A 659 23.97 -35.12 -25.68
C LYS A 659 23.49 -36.46 -26.25
N LYS A 660 23.86 -36.70 -27.47
CA LYS A 660 23.73 -38.01 -28.07
C LYS A 660 24.67 -38.98 -27.34
N ALA A 661 24.16 -40.19 -26.94
CA ALA A 661 24.86 -41.20 -26.14
C ALA A 661 26.01 -41.88 -26.93
#